data_8745c28f3e0e0282c088a7414254fe58
#
_entry.id   8745c28f3e0e0282c088a7414254fe58
#
_cell.length_a   1.000
_cell.length_b   1.000
_cell.length_c   1.000
_cell.angle_alpha   90.00
_cell.angle_beta   90.00
_cell.angle_gamma   90.00
#
_symmetry.space_group_name_H-M   'P 1'
#
loop_
_entity.id
_entity.type
_entity.pdbx_description
1 polymer ?
#
loop_
_entity_poly.entity_id
_entity_poly.type
_entity_poly.pdbx_seq_one_letter_code
_entity_poly.pdbx_strand_id
1 'polypeptide(L)'
;MAKHAEHEELVVMFVDSYDVLLAGGPVELLRKFLAFDSRVVFSAEGFCWPEWGLAERYPPVSTGKRFLNSGGFIGFAPAIHGVVQLWKYQDDDDDQLFYTRIYLDPGLREKFGLALDHKSKIFQNLNGAIDEVVLKFERSRVRARNVAYDTLPVIIHGNGPTKLQLNYLGNYIPNRWTYEGGCGGCDQGLLDLSGTPALPRVLVGVFVEQPTPFLPQFLQRLLGWAYPYARLSLFLHNREVFHEPHVQGAWERLRGAFASVRLVGPEEELSQGEARDMAMDICRQDPDCDFYFSLDADVALTNPGTLRALIRQNRKVVAPMVSRPGKLWSNFWGALSPEGYYARAEDYVELVQGKRTGVWNVPYISQAYLVRGETLRSELHDRSVFTLEETDPDMAFCKNVRERGIFLHITNLEEFGHLLSTANYNTSRLHPDLWQIAENPPDWQEKYIHENYSRVLDGELVEQPCPDVYWFPILSEAACDELVEEVEHYGIWSGGQHKDARLAGGYENVPTDDIHMRQIGLEGEWLRFLREFIAPVTETLYPGYYTKAQALLNFVVRYRPEQQPALRPHHDSSTFTINIALNSKGSDYEGGGCRFLRYSCSVTAPRKGWSLMHPGRLTHFHEGLPTTRGTRYIMVSFVDP
;
A
#
# COMPACT_ATOMS: atom_id res chain seq x y z
N MET A 1 -41.06 7.40 28.66
CA MET A 1 -42.32 7.82 27.99
C MET A 1 -43.35 8.35 28.99
N ALA A 2 -43.67 7.65 30.08
CA ALA A 2 -44.72 8.08 31.03
C ALA A 2 -44.60 9.52 31.53
N LYS A 3 -43.40 10.01 31.82
CA LYS A 3 -43.15 11.41 32.27
C LYS A 3 -43.53 12.48 31.24
N HIS A 4 -43.70 12.10 29.99
CA HIS A 4 -43.96 13.02 28.87
C HIS A 4 -45.31 12.75 28.17
N ALA A 5 -46.12 11.84 28.74
CA ALA A 5 -47.37 11.37 28.14
C ALA A 5 -48.41 12.47 27.94
N GLU A 6 -48.36 13.53 28.72
CA GLU A 6 -49.31 14.64 28.69
C GLU A 6 -48.81 15.85 27.85
N HIS A 7 -47.58 15.78 27.33
CA HIS A 7 -47.03 16.88 26.53
C HIS A 7 -47.48 16.74 25.06
N GLU A 8 -48.59 17.32 24.71
CA GLU A 8 -49.24 17.18 23.40
C GLU A 8 -48.34 17.61 22.20
N GLU A 9 -47.49 18.61 22.40
CA GLU A 9 -46.63 19.16 21.37
C GLU A 9 -45.20 18.54 21.34
N LEU A 10 -44.89 17.69 22.32
CA LEU A 10 -43.57 17.07 22.38
C LEU A 10 -43.43 15.96 21.34
N VAL A 11 -42.44 16.11 20.46
CA VAL A 11 -42.06 15.10 19.48
C VAL A 11 -40.91 14.27 20.04
N VAL A 12 -41.06 12.96 19.97
CA VAL A 12 -40.05 11.97 20.37
C VAL A 12 -39.65 11.13 19.20
N MET A 13 -38.36 10.86 19.05
CA MET A 13 -37.81 9.96 18.04
C MET A 13 -37.10 8.81 18.74
N PHE A 14 -37.34 7.61 18.25
CA PHE A 14 -36.59 6.40 18.58
C PHE A 14 -35.73 5.99 17.37
N VAL A 15 -34.51 5.59 17.64
CA VAL A 15 -33.60 4.96 16.65
C VAL A 15 -32.77 3.88 17.34
N ASP A 16 -32.40 2.87 16.60
CA ASP A 16 -31.43 1.90 17.06
C ASP A 16 -30.07 2.58 17.35
N SER A 17 -29.25 2.00 18.22
CA SER A 17 -28.09 2.70 18.76
C SER A 17 -26.77 2.38 18.04
N TYR A 18 -26.60 1.19 17.50
CA TYR A 18 -25.29 0.72 16.99
C TYR A 18 -25.11 0.82 15.49
N ASP A 19 -26.19 0.87 14.73
CA ASP A 19 -26.18 0.77 13.28
C ASP A 19 -26.98 1.88 12.59
N VAL A 20 -26.90 3.09 13.12
CA VAL A 20 -27.59 4.27 12.61
C VAL A 20 -26.62 5.43 12.41
N LEU A 21 -26.79 6.15 11.31
CA LEU A 21 -26.15 7.44 11.02
C LEU A 21 -27.17 8.56 10.96
N LEU A 22 -26.82 9.71 11.55
CA LEU A 22 -27.58 10.95 11.48
C LEU A 22 -27.01 11.83 10.35
N ALA A 23 -27.80 12.03 9.28
CA ALA A 23 -27.37 12.78 8.10
C ALA A 23 -27.93 14.22 8.04
N GLY A 24 -28.82 14.58 8.95
CA GLY A 24 -29.44 15.91 9.01
C GLY A 24 -29.72 16.35 10.45
N GLY A 25 -30.05 17.62 10.60
CA GLY A 25 -30.33 18.22 11.93
C GLY A 25 -31.80 18.13 12.36
N PRO A 26 -32.09 18.47 13.64
CA PRO A 26 -33.42 18.34 14.22
C PRO A 26 -34.47 19.21 13.54
N VAL A 27 -34.11 20.38 13.07
CA VAL A 27 -35.05 21.30 12.37
C VAL A 27 -35.54 20.68 11.05
N GLU A 28 -34.65 20.07 10.28
CA GLU A 28 -35.01 19.36 9.04
C GLU A 28 -35.90 18.15 9.36
N LEU A 29 -35.52 17.37 10.38
CA LEU A 29 -36.24 16.21 10.84
C LEU A 29 -37.68 16.57 11.21
N LEU A 30 -37.86 17.60 12.06
CA LEU A 30 -39.16 18.05 12.52
C LEU A 30 -40.01 18.54 11.33
N ARG A 31 -39.44 19.36 10.44
CA ARG A 31 -40.15 19.84 9.24
C ARG A 31 -40.65 18.69 8.38
N LYS A 32 -39.82 17.69 8.15
CA LYS A 32 -40.20 16.50 7.36
C LYS A 32 -41.28 15.68 8.06
N PHE A 33 -41.17 15.50 9.37
CA PHE A 33 -42.16 14.78 10.16
C PHE A 33 -43.55 15.48 10.10
N LEU A 34 -43.61 16.77 10.34
CA LEU A 34 -44.85 17.52 10.26
C LEU A 34 -45.53 17.49 8.86
N ALA A 35 -44.74 17.32 7.83
CA ALA A 35 -45.27 17.20 6.45
C ALA A 35 -45.95 15.83 6.14
N PHE A 36 -45.84 14.85 7.06
CA PHE A 36 -46.59 13.58 6.93
C PHE A 36 -48.04 13.69 7.38
N ASP A 37 -48.40 14.74 8.11
CA ASP A 37 -49.75 14.92 8.67
C ASP A 37 -50.24 13.69 9.45
N SER A 38 -49.35 13.10 10.22
CA SER A 38 -49.55 11.84 10.96
C SER A 38 -49.00 12.01 12.37
N ARG A 39 -49.58 11.28 13.34
CA ARG A 39 -49.14 11.39 14.75
C ARG A 39 -47.87 10.59 15.05
N VAL A 40 -47.65 9.48 14.33
CA VAL A 40 -46.42 8.66 14.41
C VAL A 40 -46.04 8.15 13.03
N VAL A 41 -44.78 8.30 12.68
CA VAL A 41 -44.22 7.80 11.43
C VAL A 41 -43.13 6.76 11.72
N PHE A 42 -43.30 5.55 11.24
CA PHE A 42 -42.31 4.49 11.28
C PHE A 42 -41.48 4.46 10.00
N SER A 43 -40.25 3.97 10.10
CA SER A 43 -39.46 3.64 8.92
C SER A 43 -40.08 2.47 8.15
N ALA A 44 -39.78 2.39 6.85
CA ALA A 44 -40.29 1.33 5.98
C ALA A 44 -39.15 0.64 5.25
N GLU A 45 -39.34 -0.66 5.01
CA GLU A 45 -38.38 -1.50 4.28
C GLU A 45 -39.08 -2.41 3.25
N GLY A 46 -38.25 -3.09 2.43
CA GLY A 46 -38.75 -3.94 1.34
C GLY A 46 -39.19 -5.33 1.74
N PHE A 47 -38.95 -5.74 2.99
CA PHE A 47 -39.21 -7.08 3.49
C PHE A 47 -40.18 -7.06 4.67
N CYS A 48 -41.10 -8.05 4.69
CA CYS A 48 -41.99 -8.27 5.82
C CYS A 48 -41.30 -9.19 6.86
N TRP A 49 -40.74 -8.59 7.87
CA TRP A 49 -39.98 -9.28 8.93
C TRP A 49 -40.66 -9.07 10.31
N PRO A 50 -40.61 -10.00 11.25
CA PRO A 50 -40.05 -11.38 11.16
C PRO A 50 -41.04 -12.41 10.57
N GLU A 51 -42.29 -12.02 10.38
CA GLU A 51 -43.39 -12.93 9.99
C GLU A 51 -43.88 -12.64 8.57
N TRP A 52 -43.29 -13.34 7.59
CA TRP A 52 -43.55 -13.14 6.13
C TRP A 52 -45.01 -13.28 5.74
N GLY A 53 -45.77 -14.15 6.44
CA GLY A 53 -47.21 -14.38 6.22
C GLY A 53 -48.07 -13.12 6.42
N LEU A 54 -47.57 -12.12 7.13
CA LEU A 54 -48.29 -10.86 7.36
C LEU A 54 -48.23 -9.89 6.16
N ALA A 55 -47.43 -10.17 5.13
CA ALA A 55 -47.22 -9.27 3.99
C ALA A 55 -48.51 -8.95 3.24
N GLU A 56 -49.43 -9.91 3.09
CA GLU A 56 -50.70 -9.72 2.41
C GLU A 56 -51.68 -8.81 3.17
N ARG A 57 -51.50 -8.67 4.48
CA ARG A 57 -52.34 -7.82 5.33
C ARG A 57 -51.98 -6.35 5.28
N TYR A 58 -50.81 -6.02 4.76
CA TYR A 58 -50.41 -4.64 4.60
C TYR A 58 -51.24 -3.92 3.53
N PRO A 59 -51.60 -2.66 3.75
CA PRO A 59 -52.25 -1.83 2.72
C PRO A 59 -51.42 -1.81 1.43
N PRO A 60 -52.06 -1.79 0.26
CA PRO A 60 -51.33 -1.65 -0.99
C PRO A 60 -50.68 -0.28 -1.09
N VAL A 61 -49.45 -0.24 -1.63
CA VAL A 61 -48.68 0.98 -1.85
C VAL A 61 -48.33 1.05 -3.33
N SER A 62 -48.66 2.16 -3.96
CA SER A 62 -48.40 2.34 -5.41
C SER A 62 -46.90 2.49 -5.71
N THR A 63 -46.16 3.17 -4.84
CA THR A 63 -44.72 3.36 -4.97
C THR A 63 -44.07 3.48 -3.57
N GLY A 64 -42.93 2.85 -3.38
CA GLY A 64 -42.18 2.92 -2.12
C GLY A 64 -42.07 1.59 -1.39
N LYS A 65 -41.43 1.63 -0.24
CA LYS A 65 -41.26 0.48 0.65
C LYS A 65 -42.56 0.25 1.43
N ARG A 66 -42.97 -1.00 1.55
CA ARG A 66 -44.31 -1.34 2.02
C ARG A 66 -44.38 -1.74 3.50
N PHE A 67 -43.29 -2.27 4.03
CA PHE A 67 -43.29 -2.98 5.32
C PHE A 67 -42.66 -2.15 6.43
N LEU A 68 -43.23 -2.21 7.63
CA LEU A 68 -42.73 -1.50 8.79
C LEU A 68 -41.37 -2.05 9.25
N ASN A 69 -40.45 -1.14 9.60
CA ASN A 69 -39.21 -1.45 10.33
C ASN A 69 -39.20 -0.67 11.65
N SER A 70 -38.92 -1.35 12.76
CA SER A 70 -38.95 -0.78 14.11
C SER A 70 -37.71 0.01 14.48
N GLY A 71 -36.61 -0.10 13.71
CA GLY A 71 -35.33 0.54 14.00
C GLY A 71 -35.33 2.07 13.90
N GLY A 72 -36.46 2.68 13.51
CA GLY A 72 -36.64 4.12 13.51
C GLY A 72 -38.11 4.52 13.45
N PHE A 73 -38.55 5.37 14.37
CA PHE A 73 -39.84 6.02 14.32
C PHE A 73 -39.81 7.37 15.04
N ILE A 74 -40.75 8.26 14.67
CA ILE A 74 -40.90 9.60 15.23
C ILE A 74 -42.37 9.91 15.40
N GLY A 75 -42.73 10.58 16.47
CA GLY A 75 -44.12 10.94 16.71
C GLY A 75 -44.33 11.83 17.92
N PHE A 76 -45.59 12.27 18.11
CA PHE A 76 -45.98 12.98 19.30
C PHE A 76 -46.00 12.07 20.51
N ALA A 77 -45.49 12.58 21.66
CA ALA A 77 -45.29 11.79 22.87
C ALA A 77 -46.56 11.08 23.35
N PRO A 78 -47.77 11.68 23.38
CA PRO A 78 -48.99 10.98 23.77
C PRO A 78 -49.33 9.78 22.89
N ALA A 79 -49.14 9.91 21.58
CA ALA A 79 -49.43 8.83 20.64
C ALA A 79 -48.45 7.66 20.80
N ILE A 80 -47.13 7.94 20.85
CA ILE A 80 -46.10 6.92 21.11
C ILE A 80 -46.33 6.23 22.47
N HIS A 81 -46.62 7.00 23.50
CA HIS A 81 -46.94 6.44 24.83
C HIS A 81 -48.12 5.47 24.76
N GLY A 82 -49.21 5.85 24.07
CA GLY A 82 -50.37 4.99 23.89
C GLY A 82 -50.05 3.69 23.15
N VAL A 83 -49.19 3.74 22.14
CA VAL A 83 -48.71 2.54 21.43
C VAL A 83 -47.90 1.64 22.36
N VAL A 84 -46.91 2.20 23.05
CA VAL A 84 -45.98 1.45 23.91
C VAL A 84 -46.70 0.80 25.08
N GLN A 85 -47.77 1.44 25.63
CA GLN A 85 -48.59 0.85 26.70
C GLN A 85 -49.32 -0.43 26.30
N LEU A 86 -49.44 -0.71 25.01
CA LEU A 86 -50.01 -1.98 24.52
C LEU A 86 -49.08 -3.17 24.65
N TRP A 87 -47.80 -2.94 25.01
CA TRP A 87 -46.82 -4.00 25.22
C TRP A 87 -47.23 -4.92 26.37
N LYS A 88 -47.41 -6.22 26.05
CA LYS A 88 -47.76 -7.30 26.98
C LYS A 88 -46.86 -8.50 26.84
N TYR A 89 -45.71 -8.31 26.26
CA TYR A 89 -44.75 -9.36 25.90
C TYR A 89 -43.56 -9.37 26.87
N GLN A 90 -42.71 -10.37 26.73
CA GLN A 90 -41.44 -10.48 27.46
C GLN A 90 -40.41 -9.52 26.86
N ASP A 91 -39.32 -9.23 27.58
CA ASP A 91 -38.28 -8.31 27.12
C ASP A 91 -37.47 -8.83 25.93
N ASP A 92 -37.52 -10.15 25.68
CA ASP A 92 -36.86 -10.84 24.58
C ASP A 92 -37.78 -11.09 23.35
N ASP A 93 -39.04 -10.69 23.42
CA ASP A 93 -39.95 -10.74 22.28
C ASP A 93 -39.58 -9.70 21.22
N ASP A 94 -39.87 -10.02 19.94
CA ASP A 94 -39.56 -9.16 18.79
C ASP A 94 -40.43 -7.90 18.77
N ASP A 95 -39.80 -6.75 18.90
CA ASP A 95 -40.47 -5.43 18.94
C ASP A 95 -41.03 -5.04 17.56
N GLN A 96 -40.38 -5.41 16.48
CA GLN A 96 -40.86 -5.15 15.12
C GLN A 96 -42.19 -5.89 14.85
N LEU A 97 -42.31 -7.12 15.31
CA LEU A 97 -43.55 -7.86 15.22
C LEU A 97 -44.67 -7.20 16.02
N PHE A 98 -44.36 -6.70 17.22
CA PHE A 98 -45.31 -5.95 18.05
C PHE A 98 -45.86 -4.72 17.32
N TYR A 99 -44.98 -3.84 16.81
CA TYR A 99 -45.39 -2.64 16.08
C TYR A 99 -46.10 -2.99 14.75
N THR A 100 -45.66 -4.04 14.07
CA THR A 100 -46.32 -4.54 12.85
C THR A 100 -47.76 -4.93 13.11
N ARG A 101 -48.04 -5.69 14.19
CA ARG A 101 -49.40 -6.11 14.52
C ARG A 101 -50.33 -4.94 14.85
N ILE A 102 -49.81 -3.91 15.53
CA ILE A 102 -50.56 -2.68 15.80
C ILE A 102 -50.83 -1.93 14.49
N TYR A 103 -49.85 -1.78 13.62
CA TYR A 103 -50.03 -1.10 12.33
C TYR A 103 -51.03 -1.82 11.41
N LEU A 104 -51.06 -3.16 11.44
CA LEU A 104 -51.95 -3.96 10.63
C LEU A 104 -53.43 -3.97 11.15
N ASP A 105 -53.63 -3.55 12.37
CA ASP A 105 -54.99 -3.34 12.90
C ASP A 105 -55.50 -1.96 12.45
N PRO A 106 -56.55 -1.89 11.57
CA PRO A 106 -57.03 -0.61 11.06
C PRO A 106 -57.53 0.35 12.16
N GLY A 107 -58.15 -0.17 13.21
CA GLY A 107 -58.65 0.64 14.32
C GLY A 107 -57.53 1.27 15.15
N LEU A 108 -56.50 0.48 15.46
CA LEU A 108 -55.32 0.97 16.19
C LEU A 108 -54.48 1.93 15.33
N ARG A 109 -54.31 1.61 14.05
CA ARG A 109 -53.60 2.48 13.10
C ARG A 109 -54.23 3.86 13.02
N GLU A 110 -55.56 3.92 12.88
CA GLU A 110 -56.30 5.19 12.85
C GLU A 110 -56.27 5.91 14.22
N LYS A 111 -56.51 5.18 15.30
CA LYS A 111 -56.54 5.73 16.67
C LYS A 111 -55.23 6.47 17.01
N PHE A 112 -54.09 5.89 16.69
CA PHE A 112 -52.78 6.47 16.99
C PHE A 112 -52.18 7.30 15.85
N GLY A 113 -52.85 7.37 14.70
CA GLY A 113 -52.39 8.13 13.52
C GLY A 113 -51.05 7.62 13.00
N LEU A 114 -50.95 6.30 12.78
CA LEU A 114 -49.72 5.65 12.35
C LEU A 114 -49.54 5.70 10.82
N ALA A 115 -48.37 6.09 10.37
CA ALA A 115 -47.95 6.07 8.97
C ALA A 115 -46.57 5.43 8.80
N LEU A 116 -46.26 5.07 7.56
CA LEU A 116 -44.94 4.57 7.16
C LEU A 116 -44.24 5.57 6.23
N ASP A 117 -42.94 5.69 6.40
CA ASP A 117 -42.10 6.49 5.49
C ASP A 117 -41.75 5.68 4.23
N HIS A 118 -42.71 5.48 3.36
CA HIS A 118 -42.60 4.64 2.15
C HIS A 118 -41.49 5.07 1.19
N LYS A 119 -41.08 6.34 1.19
CA LYS A 119 -40.15 6.92 0.23
C LYS A 119 -38.85 7.41 0.85
N SER A 120 -38.53 6.95 2.04
CA SER A 120 -37.30 7.29 2.75
C SER A 120 -37.04 8.81 2.82
N LYS A 121 -38.07 9.56 3.21
CA LYS A 121 -37.95 11.02 3.40
C LYS A 121 -37.20 11.35 4.71
N ILE A 122 -37.40 10.53 5.74
CA ILE A 122 -36.79 10.67 7.05
C ILE A 122 -35.82 9.50 7.29
N PHE A 123 -36.33 8.25 7.15
CA PHE A 123 -35.63 7.03 7.47
C PHE A 123 -35.26 6.24 6.23
N GLN A 124 -33.99 5.88 6.09
CA GLN A 124 -33.48 4.99 5.05
C GLN A 124 -32.97 3.70 5.66
N ASN A 125 -33.65 2.59 5.42
CA ASN A 125 -33.12 1.26 5.70
C ASN A 125 -32.25 0.79 4.52
N LEU A 126 -31.08 0.22 4.78
CA LEU A 126 -30.16 -0.21 3.73
C LEU A 126 -30.39 -1.64 3.26
N ASN A 127 -30.98 -2.51 4.08
CA ASN A 127 -31.22 -3.90 3.70
C ASN A 127 -32.17 -4.01 2.49
N GLY A 128 -31.66 -4.59 1.41
CA GLY A 128 -32.38 -4.68 0.12
C GLY A 128 -32.49 -3.35 -0.65
N ALA A 129 -31.78 -2.30 -0.24
CA ALA A 129 -31.84 -0.97 -0.83
C ALA A 129 -30.46 -0.29 -1.00
N ILE A 130 -29.37 -1.05 -0.91
CA ILE A 130 -28.01 -0.52 -1.04
C ILE A 130 -27.82 0.23 -2.35
N ASP A 131 -28.30 -0.33 -3.46
CA ASP A 131 -28.16 0.25 -4.80
C ASP A 131 -29.02 1.53 -5.01
N GLU A 132 -29.95 1.80 -4.11
CA GLU A 132 -30.79 3.00 -4.17
C GLU A 132 -30.13 4.21 -3.49
N VAL A 133 -29.04 4.02 -2.73
CA VAL A 133 -28.44 5.05 -1.88
C VAL A 133 -27.06 5.42 -2.38
N VAL A 134 -26.88 6.70 -2.72
CA VAL A 134 -25.61 7.27 -3.16
C VAL A 134 -25.23 8.47 -2.31
N LEU A 135 -23.93 8.75 -2.24
CA LEU A 135 -23.43 9.97 -1.62
C LEU A 135 -23.70 11.17 -2.52
N LYS A 136 -24.30 12.21 -1.96
CA LYS A 136 -24.48 13.51 -2.59
C LYS A 136 -23.56 14.52 -1.95
N PHE A 137 -22.54 14.96 -2.68
CA PHE A 137 -21.63 16.01 -2.25
C PHE A 137 -22.20 17.38 -2.61
N GLU A 138 -22.51 18.17 -1.59
CA GLU A 138 -22.79 19.60 -1.70
C GLU A 138 -21.52 20.36 -1.29
N ARG A 139 -21.48 21.69 -1.43
CA ARG A 139 -20.25 22.47 -1.18
C ARG A 139 -19.55 22.12 0.14
N SER A 140 -20.23 22.27 1.26
CA SER A 140 -19.68 22.04 2.61
C SER A 140 -20.37 20.90 3.36
N ARG A 141 -21.18 20.09 2.67
CA ARG A 141 -22.02 19.07 3.29
C ARG A 141 -22.12 17.82 2.41
N VAL A 142 -22.21 16.66 3.05
CA VAL A 142 -22.48 15.39 2.39
C VAL A 142 -23.79 14.79 2.89
N ARG A 143 -24.62 14.33 1.97
CA ARG A 143 -25.88 13.66 2.28
C ARG A 143 -25.92 12.28 1.60
N ALA A 144 -26.75 11.41 2.17
CA ALA A 144 -27.21 10.24 1.43
C ALA A 144 -28.42 10.64 0.58
N ARG A 145 -28.43 10.26 -0.70
CA ARG A 145 -29.57 10.45 -1.59
C ARG A 145 -30.15 9.10 -1.97
N ASN A 146 -31.45 8.92 -1.77
CA ASN A 146 -32.16 7.81 -2.37
C ASN A 146 -32.53 8.19 -3.81
N VAL A 147 -31.94 7.47 -4.77
CA VAL A 147 -32.13 7.78 -6.20
C VAL A 147 -33.45 7.25 -6.76
N ALA A 148 -34.08 6.26 -6.10
CA ALA A 148 -35.36 5.72 -6.53
C ALA A 148 -36.52 6.69 -6.25
N TYR A 149 -36.45 7.47 -5.16
CA TYR A 149 -37.50 8.39 -4.72
C TYR A 149 -37.08 9.85 -4.78
N ASP A 150 -35.83 10.13 -5.11
CA ASP A 150 -35.22 11.47 -5.09
C ASP A 150 -35.39 12.17 -3.73
N THR A 151 -35.06 11.46 -2.66
CA THR A 151 -35.17 11.94 -1.28
C THR A 151 -33.79 12.00 -0.61
N LEU A 152 -33.68 12.87 0.41
CA LEU A 152 -32.50 13.02 1.25
C LEU A 152 -32.85 12.59 2.70
N PRO A 153 -32.74 11.32 3.06
CA PRO A 153 -33.08 10.85 4.39
C PRO A 153 -32.19 11.49 5.46
N VAL A 154 -32.75 11.62 6.66
CA VAL A 154 -32.07 12.19 7.84
C VAL A 154 -31.42 11.10 8.68
N ILE A 155 -32.06 9.94 8.74
CA ILE A 155 -31.64 8.77 9.49
C ILE A 155 -31.32 7.64 8.49
N ILE A 156 -30.12 7.07 8.60
CA ILE A 156 -29.70 5.94 7.79
C ILE A 156 -29.47 4.76 8.71
N HIS A 157 -30.19 3.68 8.48
CA HIS A 157 -30.16 2.48 9.29
C HIS A 157 -29.53 1.32 8.51
N GLY A 158 -28.41 0.83 9.01
CA GLY A 158 -27.68 -0.32 8.45
C GLY A 158 -28.24 -1.66 8.95
N ASN A 159 -29.54 -1.88 8.77
CA ASN A 159 -30.23 -3.09 9.23
C ASN A 159 -29.79 -4.34 8.46
N GLY A 160 -29.89 -5.51 9.09
CA GLY A 160 -29.48 -6.79 8.50
C GLY A 160 -27.98 -6.82 8.13
N PRO A 161 -27.61 -7.41 6.99
CA PRO A 161 -26.20 -7.60 6.59
C PRO A 161 -25.54 -6.37 5.97
N THR A 162 -26.00 -5.15 6.25
CA THR A 162 -25.55 -3.93 5.58
C THR A 162 -24.62 -3.05 6.42
N LYS A 163 -24.05 -3.59 7.50
CA LYS A 163 -23.15 -2.85 8.41
C LYS A 163 -21.94 -2.25 7.69
N LEU A 164 -21.35 -2.97 6.73
CA LEU A 164 -20.19 -2.50 5.98
C LEU A 164 -20.54 -1.33 5.06
N GLN A 165 -21.73 -1.36 4.45
CA GLN A 165 -22.23 -0.23 3.66
C GLN A 165 -22.49 1.00 4.53
N LEU A 166 -23.05 0.80 5.71
CA LEU A 166 -23.23 1.88 6.69
C LEU A 166 -21.89 2.50 7.09
N ASN A 167 -20.86 1.67 7.36
CA ASN A 167 -19.53 2.13 7.70
C ASN A 167 -18.88 2.94 6.56
N TYR A 168 -19.09 2.53 5.32
CA TYR A 168 -18.65 3.28 4.14
C TYR A 168 -19.30 4.68 4.09
N LEU A 169 -20.62 4.77 4.24
CA LEU A 169 -21.34 6.04 4.29
C LEU A 169 -20.86 6.91 5.48
N GLY A 170 -20.56 6.28 6.60
CA GLY A 170 -20.06 6.94 7.82
C GLY A 170 -18.67 7.57 7.68
N ASN A 171 -17.93 7.27 6.63
CA ASN A 171 -16.68 7.98 6.29
C ASN A 171 -16.94 9.41 5.83
N TYR A 172 -18.15 9.69 5.35
CA TYR A 172 -18.55 10.97 4.76
C TYR A 172 -19.62 11.69 5.58
N ILE A 173 -20.58 10.97 6.09
CA ILE A 173 -21.75 11.48 6.81
C ILE A 173 -21.54 11.43 8.35
N PRO A 174 -21.92 12.47 9.09
CA PRO A 174 -22.26 13.81 8.65
C PRO A 174 -21.00 14.67 8.48
N ASN A 175 -20.73 15.14 7.29
CA ASN A 175 -19.65 16.09 6.97
C ASN A 175 -18.24 15.67 7.47
N ARG A 176 -17.97 14.37 7.58
CA ARG A 176 -16.66 13.86 8.01
C ARG A 176 -15.58 14.09 6.97
N TRP A 177 -15.97 14.05 5.70
CA TRP A 177 -15.11 14.43 4.59
C TRP A 177 -15.92 15.15 3.52
N THR A 178 -15.42 16.30 3.06
CA THR A 178 -16.02 17.09 1.97
C THR A 178 -14.97 17.53 0.98
N TYR A 179 -15.34 17.82 -0.25
CA TYR A 179 -14.40 18.32 -1.26
C TYR A 179 -13.79 19.69 -0.91
N GLU A 180 -14.54 20.56 -0.22
CA GLU A 180 -14.05 21.88 0.19
C GLU A 180 -13.23 21.84 1.48
N GLY A 181 -13.68 21.07 2.45
CA GLY A 181 -13.09 21.04 3.79
C GLY A 181 -12.12 19.91 4.05
N GLY A 182 -12.01 18.95 3.12
CA GLY A 182 -11.24 17.74 3.34
C GLY A 182 -11.77 16.91 4.51
N CYS A 183 -10.87 16.33 5.30
CA CYS A 183 -11.24 15.52 6.46
C CYS A 183 -11.60 16.38 7.67
N GLY A 184 -12.89 16.53 7.94
CA GLY A 184 -13.39 17.30 9.10
C GLY A 184 -13.25 16.60 10.46
N GLY A 185 -12.93 15.30 10.49
CA GLY A 185 -12.80 14.52 11.72
C GLY A 185 -11.40 14.01 12.04
N CYS A 186 -10.42 14.28 11.17
CA CYS A 186 -9.06 13.72 11.32
C CYS A 186 -8.28 14.31 12.49
N ASP A 187 -8.61 15.53 12.92
CA ASP A 187 -7.96 16.18 14.06
C ASP A 187 -8.67 15.94 15.40
N GLN A 188 -9.75 15.16 15.39
CA GLN A 188 -10.52 14.89 16.60
C GLN A 188 -10.01 13.63 17.30
N GLY A 189 -9.81 13.74 18.62
CA GLY A 189 -9.43 12.61 19.47
C GLY A 189 -8.01 12.10 19.25
N LEU A 190 -7.14 12.92 18.65
CA LEU A 190 -5.71 12.58 18.47
C LEU A 190 -5.01 12.44 19.82
N LEU A 191 -4.05 11.52 19.87
CA LEU A 191 -3.17 11.36 21.02
C LEU A 191 -2.06 12.44 20.96
N ASP A 192 -1.92 13.21 22.04
CA ASP A 192 -0.78 14.13 22.15
C ASP A 192 0.45 13.36 22.62
N LEU A 193 1.42 13.24 21.70
CA LEU A 193 2.70 12.58 21.96
C LEU A 193 3.81 13.56 22.41
N SER A 194 3.53 14.86 22.43
CA SER A 194 4.52 15.89 22.77
C SER A 194 4.70 16.07 24.29
N GLY A 195 3.62 15.86 25.05
CA GLY A 195 3.58 16.06 26.50
C GLY A 195 3.86 14.81 27.34
N THR A 196 4.09 13.65 26.71
CA THR A 196 4.34 12.39 27.43
C THR A 196 5.82 12.26 27.82
N PRO A 197 6.16 11.91 29.06
CA PRO A 197 7.55 11.73 29.50
C PRO A 197 8.27 10.57 28.78
N ALA A 198 7.50 9.64 28.22
CA ALA A 198 8.04 8.55 27.40
C ALA A 198 6.99 8.14 26.34
N LEU A 199 7.44 7.90 25.10
CA LEU A 199 6.58 7.37 24.04
C LEU A 199 6.08 5.95 24.37
N PRO A 200 4.93 5.52 23.82
CA PRO A 200 4.40 4.18 24.01
C PRO A 200 5.37 3.06 23.66
N ARG A 201 5.26 1.92 24.31
CA ARG A 201 5.99 0.70 23.96
C ARG A 201 5.30 -0.03 22.83
N VAL A 202 6.07 -0.43 21.83
CA VAL A 202 5.53 -1.09 20.63
C VAL A 202 6.28 -2.40 20.38
N LEU A 203 5.52 -3.46 20.21
CA LEU A 203 6.04 -4.70 19.63
C LEU A 203 5.85 -4.66 18.11
N VAL A 204 6.94 -4.72 17.39
CA VAL A 204 6.96 -4.78 15.92
C VAL A 204 7.05 -6.24 15.49
N GLY A 205 6.02 -6.75 14.84
CA GLY A 205 6.01 -8.07 14.21
C GLY A 205 6.37 -7.95 12.73
N VAL A 206 7.50 -8.53 12.33
CA VAL A 206 7.97 -8.53 10.94
C VAL A 206 7.84 -9.92 10.36
N PHE A 207 7.26 -10.05 9.16
CA PHE A 207 6.97 -11.32 8.51
C PHE A 207 7.59 -11.37 7.11
N VAL A 208 8.48 -12.34 6.91
CA VAL A 208 9.08 -12.71 5.62
C VAL A 208 8.43 -14.02 5.19
N GLU A 209 7.30 -13.92 4.51
CA GLU A 209 6.43 -15.06 4.17
C GLU A 209 6.86 -15.79 2.90
N GLN A 210 7.55 -15.10 2.02
CA GLN A 210 7.91 -15.54 0.68
C GLN A 210 9.21 -14.87 0.25
N PRO A 211 9.87 -15.38 -0.81
CA PRO A 211 11.02 -14.69 -1.38
C PRO A 211 10.64 -13.27 -1.78
N THR A 212 11.32 -12.30 -1.19
CA THR A 212 10.98 -10.87 -1.31
C THR A 212 12.17 -10.07 -1.80
N PRO A 213 12.03 -9.31 -2.90
CA PRO A 213 13.08 -8.42 -3.39
C PRO A 213 13.48 -7.38 -2.36
N PHE A 214 14.74 -6.98 -2.37
CA PHE A 214 15.28 -5.87 -1.55
C PHE A 214 15.13 -6.06 -0.04
N LEU A 215 15.16 -7.30 0.45
CA LEU A 215 15.07 -7.58 1.89
C LEU A 215 16.18 -6.90 2.72
N PRO A 216 17.45 -6.82 2.27
CA PRO A 216 18.48 -6.07 3.00
C PRO A 216 18.12 -4.60 3.21
N GLN A 217 17.51 -3.95 2.22
CA GLN A 217 17.04 -2.56 2.30
C GLN A 217 15.87 -2.43 3.27
N PHE A 218 14.94 -3.39 3.28
CA PHE A 218 13.87 -3.47 4.26
C PHE A 218 14.41 -3.54 5.69
N LEU A 219 15.35 -4.44 5.96
CA LEU A 219 15.98 -4.61 7.27
C LEU A 219 16.76 -3.35 7.69
N GLN A 220 17.40 -2.67 6.75
CA GLN A 220 18.07 -1.39 7.00
C GLN A 220 17.08 -0.28 7.35
N ARG A 221 15.91 -0.22 6.70
CA ARG A 221 14.87 0.77 7.02
C ARG A 221 14.32 0.60 8.43
N LEU A 222 14.24 -0.62 8.97
CA LEU A 222 13.86 -0.84 10.37
C LEU A 222 14.76 -0.09 11.35
N LEU A 223 16.03 0.14 11.00
CA LEU A 223 17.02 0.88 11.79
C LEU A 223 16.98 2.40 11.56
N GLY A 224 16.12 2.88 10.66
CA GLY A 224 16.00 4.30 10.29
C GLY A 224 14.73 4.98 10.81
N TRP A 225 13.95 4.34 11.67
CA TRP A 225 12.70 4.92 12.16
C TRP A 225 12.92 6.05 13.16
N ALA A 226 12.13 7.10 13.06
CA ALA A 226 12.12 8.24 13.99
C ALA A 226 11.33 7.89 15.27
N TYR A 227 11.75 6.84 15.96
CA TYR A 227 11.16 6.34 17.19
C TYR A 227 12.25 5.84 18.14
N PRO A 228 12.14 6.04 19.46
CA PRO A 228 13.14 5.56 20.40
C PRO A 228 13.22 4.02 20.43
N TYR A 229 14.34 3.45 20.03
CA TYR A 229 14.50 1.99 19.94
C TYR A 229 14.41 1.28 21.30
N ALA A 230 14.73 1.98 22.40
CA ALA A 230 14.48 1.47 23.75
C ALA A 230 12.99 1.21 24.07
N ARG A 231 12.08 1.71 23.24
CA ARG A 231 10.63 1.50 23.34
C ARG A 231 10.10 0.53 22.29
N LEU A 232 10.97 -0.04 21.44
CA LEU A 232 10.63 -0.98 20.39
C LEU A 232 11.16 -2.38 20.72
N SER A 233 10.29 -3.36 20.73
CA SER A 233 10.63 -4.79 20.69
C SER A 233 10.37 -5.33 19.30
N LEU A 234 11.22 -6.23 18.81
CA LEU A 234 11.11 -6.81 17.47
C LEU A 234 10.85 -8.31 17.56
N PHE A 235 9.79 -8.77 16.91
CA PHE A 235 9.57 -10.16 16.54
C PHE A 235 9.76 -10.29 15.03
N LEU A 236 10.71 -11.12 14.60
CA LEU A 236 10.97 -11.34 13.19
C LEU A 236 10.76 -12.82 12.87
N HIS A 237 9.80 -13.12 12.01
CA HIS A 237 9.58 -14.45 11.46
C HIS A 237 10.07 -14.48 10.00
N ASN A 238 11.06 -15.34 9.75
CA ASN A 238 11.53 -15.62 8.40
C ASN A 238 11.16 -17.06 8.03
N ARG A 239 10.29 -17.21 7.06
CA ARG A 239 9.86 -18.52 6.53
C ARG A 239 10.76 -19.03 5.42
N GLU A 240 11.59 -18.15 4.82
CA GLU A 240 12.34 -18.43 3.60
C GLU A 240 13.81 -18.74 3.87
N VAL A 241 14.25 -19.94 3.54
CA VAL A 241 15.65 -20.36 3.64
C VAL A 241 16.58 -19.46 2.81
N PHE A 242 16.12 -19.02 1.63
CA PHE A 242 16.86 -18.08 0.79
C PHE A 242 17.25 -16.79 1.51
N HIS A 243 16.42 -16.33 2.43
CA HIS A 243 16.64 -15.09 3.16
C HIS A 243 17.43 -15.23 4.46
N GLU A 244 17.77 -16.44 4.90
CA GLU A 244 18.56 -16.63 6.11
C GLU A 244 19.88 -15.83 6.13
N PRO A 245 20.69 -15.80 5.05
CA PRO A 245 21.92 -15.01 5.03
C PRO A 245 21.67 -13.50 5.19
N HIS A 246 20.59 -13.00 4.63
CA HIS A 246 20.23 -11.58 4.74
C HIS A 246 19.83 -11.21 6.17
N VAL A 247 19.03 -12.06 6.82
CA VAL A 247 18.61 -11.89 8.21
C VAL A 247 19.81 -11.99 9.14
N GLN A 248 20.69 -12.98 8.94
CA GLN A 248 21.92 -13.15 9.72
C GLN A 248 22.85 -11.94 9.57
N GLY A 249 23.01 -11.40 8.35
CA GLY A 249 23.82 -10.21 8.10
C GLY A 249 23.31 -8.93 8.79
N ALA A 250 22.02 -8.86 9.12
CA ALA A 250 21.42 -7.74 9.85
C ALA A 250 21.30 -7.99 11.36
N TRP A 251 21.42 -9.22 11.80
CA TRP A 251 21.08 -9.69 13.16
C TRP A 251 21.73 -8.88 14.28
N GLU A 252 23.05 -8.70 14.27
CA GLU A 252 23.76 -7.99 15.33
C GLU A 252 23.36 -6.51 15.43
N ARG A 253 23.07 -5.87 14.29
CA ARG A 253 22.61 -4.49 14.26
C ARG A 253 21.19 -4.36 14.81
N LEU A 254 20.30 -5.27 14.44
CA LEU A 254 18.92 -5.30 14.95
C LEU A 254 18.91 -5.57 16.45
N ARG A 255 19.64 -6.58 16.89
CA ARG A 255 19.77 -6.94 18.30
C ARG A 255 20.38 -5.83 19.15
N GLY A 256 21.34 -5.09 18.62
CA GLY A 256 21.97 -3.96 19.31
C GLY A 256 21.10 -2.70 19.37
N ALA A 257 20.12 -2.54 18.46
CA ALA A 257 19.28 -1.37 18.39
C ALA A 257 17.99 -1.51 19.22
N PHE A 258 17.22 -2.57 19.01
CA PHE A 258 15.92 -2.77 19.65
C PHE A 258 16.05 -3.16 21.13
N ALA A 259 15.04 -2.82 21.95
CA ALA A 259 14.98 -3.18 23.37
C ALA A 259 15.00 -4.70 23.58
N SER A 260 14.36 -5.45 22.71
CA SER A 260 14.44 -6.91 22.62
C SER A 260 14.21 -7.38 21.19
N VAL A 261 14.79 -8.50 20.81
CA VAL A 261 14.59 -9.12 19.49
C VAL A 261 14.35 -10.61 19.65
N ARG A 262 13.29 -11.11 19.02
CA ARG A 262 13.02 -12.54 18.88
C ARG A 262 12.99 -12.90 17.39
N LEU A 263 13.83 -13.85 17.00
CA LEU A 263 13.88 -14.42 15.67
C LEU A 263 13.25 -15.81 15.68
N VAL A 264 12.38 -16.06 14.70
CA VAL A 264 11.82 -17.37 14.40
C VAL A 264 12.18 -17.69 12.94
N GLY A 265 12.94 -18.74 12.74
CA GLY A 265 13.46 -19.13 11.43
C GLY A 265 12.57 -20.15 10.70
N PRO A 266 12.99 -20.54 9.48
CA PRO A 266 12.25 -21.53 8.66
C PRO A 266 12.16 -22.90 9.31
N GLU A 267 13.11 -23.25 10.17
CA GLU A 267 13.19 -24.54 10.89
C GLU A 267 12.02 -24.78 11.85
N GLU A 268 11.33 -23.73 12.28
CA GLU A 268 10.14 -23.82 13.14
C GLU A 268 8.88 -24.26 12.38
N GLU A 269 8.91 -24.25 11.05
CA GLU A 269 7.83 -24.68 10.14
C GLU A 269 6.45 -24.09 10.46
N LEU A 270 6.41 -22.85 11.00
CA LEU A 270 5.15 -22.17 11.32
C LEU A 270 4.41 -21.75 10.04
N SER A 271 3.10 -21.94 10.03
CA SER A 271 2.23 -21.31 9.03
C SER A 271 2.16 -19.80 9.23
N GLN A 272 1.68 -19.11 8.22
CA GLN A 272 1.48 -17.65 8.28
C GLN A 272 0.59 -17.24 9.46
N GLY A 273 -0.54 -17.92 9.65
CA GLY A 273 -1.46 -17.63 10.74
C GLY A 273 -0.84 -17.87 12.12
N GLU A 274 -0.13 -18.99 12.30
CA GLU A 274 0.53 -19.33 13.56
C GLU A 274 1.62 -18.34 13.94
N ALA A 275 2.43 -17.89 12.98
CA ALA A 275 3.47 -16.90 13.22
C ALA A 275 2.89 -15.55 13.63
N ARG A 276 1.79 -15.13 12.99
CA ARG A 276 1.09 -13.87 13.30
C ARG A 276 0.39 -13.93 14.66
N ASP A 277 -0.27 -15.04 14.97
CA ASP A 277 -0.87 -15.26 16.31
C ASP A 277 0.21 -15.27 17.39
N MET A 278 1.36 -15.91 17.17
CA MET A 278 2.49 -15.93 18.11
C MET A 278 3.01 -14.52 18.40
N ALA A 279 3.23 -13.71 17.37
CA ALA A 279 3.72 -12.34 17.53
C ALA A 279 2.70 -11.46 18.30
N MET A 280 1.44 -11.54 17.93
CA MET A 280 0.37 -10.78 18.57
C MET A 280 0.17 -11.22 20.03
N ASP A 281 0.32 -12.50 20.32
CA ASP A 281 0.17 -13.06 21.66
C ASP A 281 1.28 -12.58 22.62
N ILE A 282 2.47 -12.32 22.13
CA ILE A 282 3.55 -11.71 22.92
C ILE A 282 3.12 -10.34 23.46
N CYS A 283 2.54 -9.48 22.62
CA CYS A 283 2.01 -8.18 23.05
C CYS A 283 0.77 -8.32 23.93
N ARG A 284 -0.08 -9.30 23.66
CA ARG A 284 -1.28 -9.57 24.49
C ARG A 284 -0.91 -9.95 25.92
N GLN A 285 0.14 -10.75 26.09
CA GLN A 285 0.60 -11.23 27.41
C GLN A 285 1.44 -10.20 28.17
N ASP A 286 2.01 -9.21 27.48
CA ASP A 286 2.80 -8.14 28.09
C ASP A 286 1.90 -6.95 28.44
N PRO A 287 1.65 -6.68 29.73
CA PRO A 287 0.82 -5.54 30.15
C PRO A 287 1.43 -4.17 29.77
N ASP A 288 2.73 -4.13 29.56
CA ASP A 288 3.48 -2.92 29.20
C ASP A 288 3.52 -2.69 27.67
N CYS A 289 3.03 -3.63 26.86
CA CYS A 289 2.92 -3.46 25.43
C CYS A 289 1.71 -2.57 25.10
N ASP A 290 1.95 -1.32 24.74
CA ASP A 290 0.91 -0.35 24.42
C ASP A 290 0.32 -0.58 23.03
N PHE A 291 1.16 -0.99 22.05
CA PHE A 291 0.77 -1.24 20.67
C PHE A 291 1.50 -2.42 20.07
N TYR A 292 0.82 -3.11 19.18
CA TYR A 292 1.36 -4.12 18.28
C TYR A 292 1.37 -3.57 16.85
N PHE A 293 2.51 -3.57 16.19
CA PHE A 293 2.66 -3.15 14.81
C PHE A 293 3.06 -4.34 13.93
N SER A 294 2.16 -4.79 13.07
CA SER A 294 2.43 -5.85 12.09
C SER A 294 2.96 -5.24 10.81
N LEU A 295 4.03 -5.83 10.26
CA LEU A 295 4.70 -5.35 9.07
C LEU A 295 5.22 -6.51 8.23
N ASP A 296 4.74 -6.64 7.00
CA ASP A 296 5.23 -7.61 6.04
C ASP A 296 6.47 -7.07 5.30
N ALA A 297 7.37 -7.97 4.92
CA ALA A 297 8.64 -7.61 4.30
C ALA A 297 8.49 -6.99 2.88
N ASP A 298 7.34 -7.16 2.24
CA ASP A 298 7.01 -6.55 0.95
C ASP A 298 6.48 -5.10 1.05
N VAL A 299 6.58 -4.49 2.23
CA VAL A 299 6.21 -3.10 2.48
C VAL A 299 7.47 -2.25 2.66
N ALA A 300 7.70 -1.30 1.78
CA ALA A 300 8.76 -0.31 1.91
C ALA A 300 8.23 0.93 2.62
N LEU A 301 8.43 1.01 3.95
CA LEU A 301 8.09 2.20 4.74
C LEU A 301 9.19 3.25 4.60
N THR A 302 9.02 4.17 3.67
CA THR A 302 9.99 5.23 3.39
C THR A 302 9.84 6.45 4.30
N ASN A 303 8.70 6.59 4.96
CA ASN A 303 8.48 7.64 5.96
C ASN A 303 8.94 7.17 7.34
N PRO A 304 10.03 7.70 7.90
CA PRO A 304 10.53 7.28 9.21
C PRO A 304 9.59 7.63 10.37
N GLY A 305 8.64 8.56 10.17
CA GLY A 305 7.65 8.98 11.15
C GLY A 305 6.36 8.14 11.18
N THR A 306 6.27 7.09 10.36
CA THR A 306 5.04 6.28 10.19
C THR A 306 4.46 5.81 11.52
N LEU A 307 5.27 5.24 12.39
CA LEU A 307 4.79 4.70 13.67
C LEU A 307 4.18 5.77 14.56
N ARG A 308 4.82 6.94 14.66
CA ARG A 308 4.26 8.09 15.42
C ARG A 308 2.94 8.58 14.82
N ALA A 309 2.87 8.67 13.50
CA ALA A 309 1.66 9.12 12.79
C ALA A 309 0.48 8.17 13.07
N LEU A 310 0.72 6.85 13.04
CA LEU A 310 -0.32 5.85 13.33
C LEU A 310 -0.76 5.89 14.80
N ILE A 311 0.16 5.94 15.75
CA ILE A 311 -0.15 6.02 17.20
C ILE A 311 -0.98 7.27 17.48
N ARG A 312 -0.60 8.40 16.89
CA ARG A 312 -1.32 9.68 17.06
C ARG A 312 -2.78 9.59 16.66
N GLN A 313 -3.15 8.75 15.70
CA GLN A 313 -4.55 8.56 15.27
C GLN A 313 -5.46 8.01 16.36
N ASN A 314 -4.91 7.42 17.42
CA ASN A 314 -5.66 6.94 18.59
C ASN A 314 -6.80 5.98 18.23
N ARG A 315 -6.60 5.10 17.27
CA ARG A 315 -7.58 4.10 16.83
C ARG A 315 -7.26 2.73 17.44
N LYS A 316 -8.28 1.89 17.62
CA LYS A 316 -8.08 0.49 18.06
C LYS A 316 -7.25 -0.30 17.04
N VAL A 317 -7.56 -0.12 15.75
CA VAL A 317 -6.82 -0.69 14.63
C VAL A 317 -6.70 0.36 13.53
N VAL A 318 -5.47 0.62 13.07
CA VAL A 318 -5.20 1.56 11.98
C VAL A 318 -4.02 1.09 11.13
N ALA A 319 -4.16 1.19 9.82
CA ALA A 319 -3.12 0.86 8.86
C ALA A 319 -2.65 2.10 8.09
N PRO A 320 -1.36 2.21 7.75
CA PRO A 320 -0.90 3.18 6.77
C PRO A 320 -1.32 2.70 5.38
N MET A 321 -1.85 3.58 4.54
CA MET A 321 -2.12 3.21 3.16
C MET A 321 -0.80 3.13 2.38
N VAL A 322 -0.56 1.99 1.78
CA VAL A 322 0.55 1.75 0.86
C VAL A 322 0.03 1.07 -0.40
N SER A 323 0.59 1.44 -1.54
CA SER A 323 0.18 0.91 -2.84
C SER A 323 1.39 0.58 -3.70
N ARG A 324 1.22 -0.25 -4.71
CA ARG A 324 2.26 -0.48 -5.72
C ARG A 324 2.41 0.77 -6.59
N PRO A 325 3.64 1.25 -6.83
CA PRO A 325 3.87 2.44 -7.66
C PRO A 325 3.22 2.33 -9.03
N GLY A 326 2.43 3.33 -9.40
CA GLY A 326 1.72 3.38 -10.68
C GLY A 326 0.61 2.33 -10.88
N LYS A 327 0.19 1.64 -9.81
CA LYS A 327 -0.88 0.63 -9.84
C LYS A 327 -1.97 0.97 -8.84
N LEU A 328 -3.16 0.39 -9.06
CA LEU A 328 -4.28 0.49 -8.12
C LEU A 328 -4.32 -0.69 -7.13
N TRP A 329 -3.18 -1.26 -6.83
CA TRP A 329 -3.02 -2.33 -5.85
C TRP A 329 -2.53 -1.75 -4.53
N SER A 330 -3.27 -1.99 -3.45
CA SER A 330 -3.00 -1.44 -2.11
C SER A 330 -3.18 -2.50 -1.02
N ASN A 331 -2.90 -2.11 0.22
CA ASN A 331 -3.04 -2.95 1.40
C ASN A 331 -4.43 -2.88 2.06
N PHE A 332 -5.45 -2.41 1.36
CA PHE A 332 -6.83 -2.38 1.86
C PHE A 332 -7.84 -2.65 0.77
N TRP A 333 -9.03 -3.10 1.18
CA TRP A 333 -10.21 -3.17 0.32
C TRP A 333 -11.26 -2.20 0.82
N GLY A 334 -11.89 -1.47 -0.10
CA GLY A 334 -12.94 -0.50 0.24
C GLY A 334 -14.32 -1.14 0.46
N ALA A 335 -14.54 -2.34 -0.08
CA ALA A 335 -15.78 -3.10 0.05
C ALA A 335 -15.52 -4.60 -0.01
N LEU A 336 -16.52 -5.39 0.39
CA LEU A 336 -16.54 -6.84 0.25
C LEU A 336 -17.76 -7.29 -0.58
N SER A 337 -17.59 -8.36 -1.34
CA SER A 337 -18.69 -9.09 -1.96
C SER A 337 -19.55 -9.78 -0.89
N PRO A 338 -20.75 -10.27 -1.23
CA PRO A 338 -21.59 -11.06 -0.31
C PRO A 338 -20.87 -12.29 0.26
N GLU A 339 -19.94 -12.86 -0.52
CA GLU A 339 -19.14 -14.04 -0.12
C GLU A 339 -17.93 -13.67 0.75
N GLY A 340 -17.68 -12.37 0.98
CA GLY A 340 -16.60 -11.86 1.83
C GLY A 340 -15.27 -11.62 1.12
N TYR A 341 -15.23 -11.66 -0.21
CA TYR A 341 -14.05 -11.36 -1.02
C TYR A 341 -14.01 -9.89 -1.48
N TYR A 342 -12.93 -9.55 -2.18
CA TYR A 342 -12.74 -8.21 -2.72
C TYR A 342 -13.94 -7.74 -3.56
N ALA A 343 -14.39 -6.52 -3.22
CA ALA A 343 -15.29 -5.74 -4.07
C ALA A 343 -14.77 -4.30 -4.16
N ARG A 344 -15.07 -3.63 -5.25
CA ARG A 344 -14.62 -2.26 -5.48
C ARG A 344 -15.58 -1.27 -4.84
N ALA A 345 -15.06 -0.36 -4.01
CA ALA A 345 -15.78 0.82 -3.54
C ALA A 345 -15.66 1.95 -4.57
N GLU A 346 -16.65 2.84 -4.63
CA GLU A 346 -16.68 3.96 -5.56
C GLU A 346 -15.50 4.93 -5.38
N ASP A 347 -15.08 5.13 -4.13
CA ASP A 347 -14.01 6.05 -3.75
C ASP A 347 -12.60 5.44 -3.81
N TYR A 348 -12.48 4.13 -4.03
CA TYR A 348 -11.21 3.40 -3.92
C TYR A 348 -10.08 4.01 -4.75
N VAL A 349 -10.35 4.36 -6.01
CA VAL A 349 -9.34 4.94 -6.91
C VAL A 349 -8.85 6.30 -6.41
N GLU A 350 -9.77 7.15 -5.93
CA GLU A 350 -9.43 8.47 -5.41
C GLU A 350 -8.64 8.39 -4.10
N LEU A 351 -8.94 7.40 -3.25
CA LEU A 351 -8.18 7.14 -2.03
C LEU A 351 -6.75 6.68 -2.35
N VAL A 352 -6.59 5.69 -3.23
CA VAL A 352 -5.28 5.16 -3.61
C VAL A 352 -4.42 6.21 -4.32
N GLN A 353 -5.04 7.08 -5.13
CA GLN A 353 -4.35 8.18 -5.83
C GLN A 353 -4.10 9.42 -4.95
N GLY A 354 -4.53 9.41 -3.69
CA GLY A 354 -4.38 10.55 -2.78
C GLY A 354 -5.23 11.78 -3.14
N LYS A 355 -6.26 11.62 -3.97
CA LYS A 355 -7.21 12.70 -4.31
C LYS A 355 -8.16 13.01 -3.17
N ARG A 356 -8.45 12.00 -2.33
CA ARG A 356 -9.13 12.16 -1.05
C ARG A 356 -8.20 11.65 0.03
N THR A 357 -7.84 12.52 0.96
CA THR A 357 -6.97 12.20 2.09
C THR A 357 -7.73 12.23 3.40
N GLY A 358 -7.49 11.28 4.27
CA GLY A 358 -8.20 11.14 5.52
C GLY A 358 -7.89 9.86 6.28
N VAL A 359 -8.77 9.54 7.21
CA VAL A 359 -8.79 8.26 7.95
C VAL A 359 -10.12 7.58 7.66
N TRP A 360 -10.05 6.40 7.06
CA TRP A 360 -11.19 5.72 6.45
C TRP A 360 -11.50 4.41 7.15
N ASN A 361 -12.77 4.19 7.49
CA ASN A 361 -13.25 2.87 7.93
C ASN A 361 -13.38 1.96 6.71
N VAL A 362 -12.66 0.84 6.74
CA VAL A 362 -12.62 -0.13 5.63
C VAL A 362 -12.82 -1.55 6.13
N PRO A 363 -13.35 -2.47 5.32
CA PRO A 363 -13.62 -3.83 5.78
C PRO A 363 -12.41 -4.75 5.82
N TYR A 364 -11.29 -4.39 5.16
CA TYR A 364 -10.11 -5.23 5.06
C TYR A 364 -8.84 -4.39 4.98
N ILE A 365 -7.85 -4.80 5.76
CA ILE A 365 -6.47 -4.30 5.75
C ILE A 365 -5.50 -5.48 5.78
N SER A 366 -4.30 -5.27 5.26
CA SER A 366 -3.23 -6.28 5.26
C SER A 366 -1.85 -5.63 5.30
N GLN A 367 -0.81 -6.42 5.42
CA GLN A 367 0.60 -6.11 5.23
C GLN A 367 1.23 -5.15 6.24
N ALA A 368 0.54 -4.07 6.64
CA ALA A 368 1.02 -3.15 7.67
C ALA A 368 -0.15 -2.58 8.44
N TYR A 369 -0.19 -2.77 9.75
CA TYR A 369 -1.22 -2.21 10.63
C TYR A 369 -0.79 -2.17 12.09
N LEU A 370 -1.33 -1.20 12.81
CA LEU A 370 -1.13 -0.99 14.24
C LEU A 370 -2.39 -1.39 14.99
N VAL A 371 -2.23 -2.18 16.06
CA VAL A 371 -3.31 -2.58 16.97
C VAL A 371 -2.98 -2.12 18.38
N ARG A 372 -3.96 -1.53 19.06
CA ARG A 372 -3.80 -1.10 20.46
C ARG A 372 -3.68 -2.32 21.38
N GLY A 373 -2.68 -2.33 22.27
CA GLY A 373 -2.45 -3.44 23.20
C GLY A 373 -3.63 -3.70 24.16
N GLU A 374 -4.31 -2.65 24.61
CA GLU A 374 -5.54 -2.79 25.42
C GLU A 374 -6.63 -3.56 24.64
N THR A 375 -6.80 -3.29 23.35
CA THR A 375 -7.75 -4.00 22.49
C THR A 375 -7.40 -5.49 22.36
N LEU A 376 -6.10 -5.83 22.33
CA LEU A 376 -5.65 -7.23 22.32
C LEU A 376 -5.99 -7.96 23.61
N ARG A 377 -5.93 -7.27 24.75
CA ARG A 377 -6.20 -7.86 26.07
C ARG A 377 -7.68 -7.88 26.43
N SER A 378 -8.50 -7.05 25.81
CA SER A 378 -9.96 -6.98 26.05
C SER A 378 -10.75 -7.69 24.95
N GLU A 379 -11.04 -7.00 23.85
CA GLU A 379 -11.95 -7.49 22.80
C GLU A 379 -11.34 -8.62 21.95
N LEU A 380 -10.01 -8.66 21.82
CA LEU A 380 -9.27 -9.66 21.04
C LEU A 380 -8.47 -10.63 21.93
N HIS A 381 -9.01 -10.98 23.09
CA HIS A 381 -8.32 -11.85 24.04
C HIS A 381 -8.23 -13.32 23.59
N ASP A 382 -9.02 -13.75 22.63
CA ASP A 382 -8.97 -15.08 22.05
C ASP A 382 -7.69 -15.29 21.23
N ARG A 383 -7.08 -16.47 21.35
CA ARG A 383 -5.73 -16.72 20.83
C ARG A 383 -5.60 -16.88 19.32
N SER A 384 -6.68 -17.10 18.58
CA SER A 384 -6.61 -17.45 17.15
C SER A 384 -7.44 -16.50 16.31
N VAL A 385 -6.98 -15.24 16.18
CA VAL A 385 -7.66 -14.25 15.34
C VAL A 385 -7.31 -14.39 13.85
N PHE A 386 -6.23 -15.11 13.51
CA PHE A 386 -5.80 -15.36 12.13
C PHE A 386 -6.26 -16.72 11.59
N THR A 387 -7.09 -17.47 12.31
CA THR A 387 -7.52 -18.80 11.91
C THR A 387 -9.05 -18.85 11.74
N LEU A 388 -9.49 -19.14 10.52
CA LEU A 388 -10.85 -19.56 10.15
C LEU A 388 -10.71 -20.63 9.07
N GLU A 389 -11.60 -21.63 9.09
CA GLU A 389 -11.61 -22.71 8.10
C GLU A 389 -11.66 -22.13 6.66
N GLU A 390 -10.78 -22.64 5.78
CA GLU A 390 -10.69 -22.29 4.35
C GLU A 390 -10.53 -20.79 4.04
N THR A 391 -10.06 -19.99 5.01
CA THR A 391 -9.93 -18.54 4.87
C THR A 391 -8.46 -18.13 5.01
N ASP A 392 -8.02 -17.22 4.13
CA ASP A 392 -6.71 -16.57 4.23
C ASP A 392 -6.53 -15.88 5.60
N PRO A 393 -5.35 -15.95 6.22
CA PRO A 393 -5.12 -15.36 7.56
C PRO A 393 -5.47 -13.88 7.69
N ASP A 394 -5.19 -13.07 6.67
CA ASP A 394 -5.54 -11.63 6.72
C ASP A 394 -7.05 -11.41 6.62
N MET A 395 -7.75 -12.20 5.81
CA MET A 395 -9.21 -12.19 5.75
C MET A 395 -9.82 -12.67 7.07
N ALA A 396 -9.24 -13.72 7.67
CA ALA A 396 -9.67 -14.24 8.97
C ALA A 396 -9.52 -13.18 10.07
N PHE A 397 -8.37 -12.52 10.14
CA PHE A 397 -8.14 -11.43 11.08
C PHE A 397 -9.17 -10.31 10.93
N CYS A 398 -9.34 -9.79 9.72
CA CYS A 398 -10.28 -8.69 9.47
C CYS A 398 -11.72 -9.07 9.83
N LYS A 399 -12.16 -10.28 9.49
CA LYS A 399 -13.49 -10.78 9.84
C LYS A 399 -13.67 -10.91 11.35
N ASN A 400 -12.71 -11.53 12.04
CA ASN A 400 -12.73 -11.70 13.49
C ASN A 400 -12.76 -10.35 14.24
N VAL A 401 -12.03 -9.37 13.76
CA VAL A 401 -12.01 -8.02 14.35
C VAL A 401 -13.36 -7.32 14.14
N ARG A 402 -13.91 -7.38 12.92
CA ARG A 402 -15.23 -6.76 12.64
C ARG A 402 -16.37 -7.40 13.43
N GLU A 403 -16.39 -8.73 13.55
CA GLU A 403 -17.43 -9.46 14.30
C GLU A 403 -17.43 -9.10 15.80
N ARG A 404 -16.31 -8.61 16.33
CA ARG A 404 -16.21 -8.07 17.71
C ARG A 404 -16.54 -6.58 17.79
N GLY A 405 -17.09 -6.00 16.75
CA GLY A 405 -17.50 -4.58 16.73
C GLY A 405 -16.34 -3.59 16.68
N ILE A 406 -15.16 -4.02 16.26
CA ILE A 406 -13.97 -3.16 16.12
C ILE A 406 -13.87 -2.69 14.67
N PHE A 407 -13.72 -1.37 14.48
CA PHE A 407 -13.52 -0.78 13.17
C PHE A 407 -12.05 -0.91 12.73
N LEU A 408 -11.86 -1.29 11.46
CA LEU A 408 -10.58 -1.23 10.79
C LEU A 408 -10.45 0.11 10.07
N HIS A 409 -9.32 0.79 10.26
CA HIS A 409 -9.08 2.09 9.62
C HIS A 409 -7.84 2.01 8.73
N ILE A 410 -7.91 2.74 7.60
CA ILE A 410 -6.76 3.04 6.74
C ILE A 410 -6.55 4.55 6.73
N THR A 411 -5.31 5.00 6.83
CA THR A 411 -4.97 6.42 6.72
C THR A 411 -4.08 6.69 5.52
N ASN A 412 -4.42 7.72 4.76
CA ASN A 412 -3.63 8.26 3.67
C ASN A 412 -3.37 9.77 3.84
N LEU A 413 -3.34 10.24 5.10
CA LEU A 413 -3.02 11.63 5.44
C LEU A 413 -1.59 12.01 5.07
N GLU A 414 -0.69 11.04 5.04
CA GLU A 414 0.71 11.17 4.67
C GLU A 414 1.08 10.08 3.68
N GLU A 415 2.18 10.26 2.96
CA GLU A 415 2.83 9.18 2.24
C GLU A 415 3.69 8.39 3.22
N PHE A 416 3.40 7.10 3.36
CA PHE A 416 4.10 6.20 4.29
C PHE A 416 5.14 5.34 3.61
N GLY A 417 4.97 5.09 2.33
CA GLY A 417 5.80 4.19 1.54
C GLY A 417 5.03 3.53 0.41
N HIS A 418 5.51 2.37 -0.03
CA HIS A 418 4.90 1.64 -1.13
C HIS A 418 5.01 0.12 -0.94
N LEU A 419 4.25 -0.62 -1.75
CA LEU A 419 4.30 -2.08 -1.81
C LEU A 419 5.30 -2.52 -2.88
N LEU A 420 6.03 -3.59 -2.58
CA LEU A 420 6.87 -4.32 -3.51
C LEU A 420 6.06 -5.41 -4.22
N SER A 421 6.41 -5.68 -5.48
CA SER A 421 5.98 -6.90 -6.16
C SER A 421 6.93 -8.03 -5.81
N THR A 422 6.40 -9.18 -5.45
CA THR A 422 7.14 -10.43 -5.27
C THR A 422 7.05 -11.35 -6.50
N ALA A 423 6.34 -10.91 -7.53
CA ALA A 423 6.23 -11.63 -8.79
C ALA A 423 7.56 -11.66 -9.55
N ASN A 424 7.79 -12.77 -10.26
CA ASN A 424 8.99 -12.94 -11.09
C ASN A 424 10.34 -12.81 -10.35
N TYR A 425 10.34 -13.11 -9.05
CA TYR A 425 11.55 -13.10 -8.24
C TYR A 425 12.20 -14.48 -8.23
N ASN A 426 13.29 -14.65 -9.00
CA ASN A 426 13.95 -15.93 -9.18
C ASN A 426 15.14 -16.10 -8.21
N THR A 427 14.94 -16.85 -7.16
CA THR A 427 15.95 -17.12 -6.11
C THR A 427 17.08 -18.08 -6.54
N SER A 428 17.03 -18.65 -7.74
CA SER A 428 18.15 -19.44 -8.27
C SER A 428 19.32 -18.60 -8.76
N ARG A 429 19.15 -17.28 -8.89
CA ARG A 429 20.19 -16.31 -9.24
C ARG A 429 20.96 -15.91 -7.99
N LEU A 430 22.22 -15.52 -8.16
CA LEU A 430 23.04 -15.07 -7.03
C LEU A 430 22.52 -13.75 -6.46
N HIS A 431 22.18 -12.78 -7.33
CA HIS A 431 21.66 -11.46 -6.98
C HIS A 431 20.34 -11.17 -7.71
N PRO A 432 19.22 -11.81 -7.31
CA PRO A 432 17.95 -11.69 -8.04
C PRO A 432 17.42 -10.26 -8.16
N ASP A 433 17.79 -9.36 -7.24
CA ASP A 433 17.36 -7.96 -7.24
C ASP A 433 17.76 -7.20 -8.51
N LEU A 434 18.87 -7.58 -9.18
CA LEU A 434 19.29 -6.98 -10.45
C LEU A 434 18.23 -7.06 -11.54
N TRP A 435 17.38 -8.10 -11.51
CA TRP A 435 16.30 -8.31 -12.48
C TRP A 435 14.99 -7.60 -12.13
N GLN A 436 14.96 -6.79 -11.07
CA GLN A 436 13.72 -6.19 -10.56
C GLN A 436 13.43 -4.77 -11.07
N ILE A 437 14.18 -4.27 -12.05
CA ILE A 437 13.99 -2.91 -12.60
C ILE A 437 12.58 -2.67 -13.15
N ALA A 438 11.93 -3.71 -13.72
CA ALA A 438 10.59 -3.62 -14.27
C ALA A 438 9.49 -3.76 -13.21
N GLU A 439 9.68 -4.67 -12.26
CA GLU A 439 8.67 -4.98 -11.25
C GLU A 439 8.68 -3.99 -10.08
N ASN A 440 9.87 -3.55 -9.66
CA ASN A 440 10.07 -2.67 -8.51
C ASN A 440 11.02 -1.50 -8.85
N PRO A 441 10.63 -0.60 -9.77
CA PRO A 441 11.51 0.46 -10.26
C PRO A 441 12.08 1.38 -9.16
N PRO A 442 11.31 1.89 -8.17
CA PRO A 442 11.84 2.78 -7.15
C PRO A 442 12.92 2.12 -6.28
N ASP A 443 12.71 0.86 -5.90
CA ASP A 443 13.62 0.10 -5.04
C ASP A 443 14.88 -0.30 -5.80
N TRP A 444 14.73 -0.64 -7.08
CA TRP A 444 15.85 -0.90 -7.97
C TRP A 444 16.72 0.35 -8.14
N GLN A 445 16.11 1.50 -8.38
CA GLN A 445 16.82 2.78 -8.47
C GLN A 445 17.56 3.13 -7.17
N GLU A 446 16.90 2.99 -6.03
CA GLU A 446 17.51 3.25 -4.71
C GLU A 446 18.75 2.39 -4.46
N LYS A 447 18.70 1.10 -4.85
CA LYS A 447 19.82 0.18 -4.63
C LYS A 447 20.96 0.33 -5.65
N TYR A 448 20.64 0.51 -6.94
CA TYR A 448 21.60 0.32 -8.04
C TYR A 448 22.01 1.59 -8.78
N ILE A 449 21.27 2.67 -8.67
CA ILE A 449 21.64 3.94 -9.27
C ILE A 449 22.43 4.79 -8.25
N HIS A 450 23.46 5.47 -8.75
CA HIS A 450 24.29 6.34 -7.91
C HIS A 450 23.47 7.44 -7.24
N GLU A 451 23.71 7.70 -5.96
CA GLU A 451 22.96 8.67 -5.15
C GLU A 451 22.91 10.09 -5.74
N ASN A 452 23.95 10.48 -6.47
CA ASN A 452 24.05 11.79 -7.11
C ASN A 452 23.55 11.83 -8.56
N TYR A 453 22.80 10.84 -9.01
CA TYR A 453 22.31 10.77 -10.41
C TYR A 453 21.50 12.01 -10.82
N SER A 454 20.66 12.57 -9.96
CA SER A 454 19.91 13.80 -10.23
C SER A 454 20.82 14.98 -10.60
N ARG A 455 21.95 15.11 -9.90
CA ARG A 455 22.94 16.16 -10.18
C ARG A 455 23.65 15.96 -11.53
N VAL A 456 23.74 14.73 -12.01
CA VAL A 456 24.23 14.46 -13.38
C VAL A 456 23.26 15.00 -14.41
N LEU A 457 21.96 14.81 -14.21
CA LEU A 457 20.91 15.37 -15.10
C LEU A 457 20.92 16.90 -15.13
N ASP A 458 21.27 17.53 -14.01
CA ASP A 458 21.45 18.99 -13.90
C ASP A 458 22.80 19.49 -14.46
N GLY A 459 23.67 18.57 -14.92
CA GLY A 459 25.00 18.89 -15.47
C GLY A 459 26.08 19.21 -14.44
N GLU A 460 25.80 19.09 -13.14
CA GLU A 460 26.72 19.49 -12.07
C GLU A 460 27.90 18.53 -11.86
N LEU A 461 27.70 17.23 -12.10
CA LEU A 461 28.72 16.18 -11.86
C LEU A 461 29.22 15.53 -13.14
N VAL A 462 29.18 16.24 -14.24
CA VAL A 462 29.70 15.77 -15.54
C VAL A 462 31.08 16.38 -15.78
N GLU A 463 32.07 15.53 -15.96
CA GLU A 463 33.42 15.91 -16.36
C GLU A 463 33.61 15.65 -17.87
N GLN A 464 34.40 16.50 -18.53
CA GLN A 464 34.77 16.32 -19.95
C GLN A 464 36.29 16.17 -20.06
N PRO A 465 36.84 14.97 -19.86
CA PRO A 465 38.28 14.75 -19.87
C PRO A 465 38.92 14.89 -21.25
N CYS A 466 38.15 14.64 -22.32
CA CYS A 466 38.59 14.72 -23.72
C CYS A 466 37.49 15.36 -24.59
N PRO A 467 37.76 15.85 -25.79
CA PRO A 467 36.72 16.38 -26.67
C PRO A 467 35.61 15.36 -26.92
N ASP A 468 34.36 15.78 -26.68
CA ASP A 468 33.14 14.97 -26.82
C ASP A 468 33.14 13.66 -26.00
N VAL A 469 33.99 13.56 -24.99
CA VAL A 469 34.04 12.44 -24.05
C VAL A 469 33.58 12.95 -22.69
N TYR A 470 32.53 12.34 -22.18
CA TYR A 470 31.93 12.73 -20.92
C TYR A 470 32.06 11.64 -19.87
N TRP A 471 32.23 12.04 -18.63
CA TRP A 471 32.46 11.15 -17.52
C TRP A 471 31.58 11.55 -16.32
N PHE A 472 30.77 10.61 -15.82
CA PHE A 472 29.77 10.89 -14.79
C PHE A 472 29.43 9.66 -13.97
N PRO A 473 28.99 9.82 -12.69
CA PRO A 473 28.53 8.70 -11.87
C PRO A 473 27.15 8.20 -12.33
N ILE A 474 26.96 6.90 -12.41
CA ILE A 474 25.70 6.29 -12.85
C ILE A 474 25.27 5.08 -12.01
N LEU A 475 26.17 4.17 -11.66
CA LEU A 475 25.88 2.97 -10.87
C LEU A 475 26.37 3.14 -9.43
N SER A 476 25.61 2.58 -8.48
CA SER A 476 26.07 2.42 -7.11
C SER A 476 27.20 1.39 -7.02
N GLU A 477 27.93 1.39 -5.92
CA GLU A 477 28.93 0.35 -5.66
C GLU A 477 28.31 -1.04 -5.61
N ALA A 478 27.11 -1.17 -5.00
CA ALA A 478 26.38 -2.43 -4.95
C ALA A 478 26.07 -2.98 -6.36
N ALA A 479 25.66 -2.13 -7.31
CA ALA A 479 25.41 -2.53 -8.68
C ALA A 479 26.68 -3.09 -9.33
N CYS A 480 27.80 -2.42 -9.12
CA CYS A 480 29.09 -2.83 -9.68
C CYS A 480 29.54 -4.18 -9.11
N ASP A 481 29.48 -4.35 -7.80
CA ASP A 481 29.89 -5.58 -7.12
C ASP A 481 29.02 -6.77 -7.51
N GLU A 482 27.70 -6.60 -7.48
CA GLU A 482 26.75 -7.67 -7.83
C GLU A 482 26.83 -8.07 -9.30
N LEU A 483 27.07 -7.11 -10.22
CA LEU A 483 27.32 -7.44 -11.63
C LEU A 483 28.60 -8.29 -11.83
N VAL A 484 29.69 -7.92 -11.16
CA VAL A 484 30.93 -8.69 -11.21
C VAL A 484 30.74 -10.09 -10.64
N GLU A 485 30.07 -10.20 -9.49
CA GLU A 485 29.78 -11.49 -8.88
C GLU A 485 28.88 -12.38 -9.74
N GLU A 486 27.87 -11.82 -10.41
CA GLU A 486 27.02 -12.58 -11.35
C GLU A 486 27.79 -13.10 -12.56
N VAL A 487 28.63 -12.28 -13.20
CA VAL A 487 29.39 -12.73 -14.36
C VAL A 487 30.49 -13.74 -13.97
N GLU A 488 31.12 -13.59 -12.82
CA GLU A 488 32.08 -14.60 -12.29
C GLU A 488 31.37 -15.89 -11.87
N HIS A 489 30.17 -15.80 -11.33
CA HIS A 489 29.34 -16.97 -11.03
C HIS A 489 28.96 -17.74 -12.28
N TYR A 490 28.61 -17.05 -13.37
CA TYR A 490 28.40 -17.66 -14.67
C TYR A 490 29.68 -18.32 -15.20
N GLY A 491 30.82 -17.66 -15.11
CA GLY A 491 32.18 -18.19 -15.26
C GLY A 491 32.63 -18.64 -16.66
N ILE A 492 31.77 -18.53 -17.68
CA ILE A 492 32.12 -18.96 -19.06
C ILE A 492 32.57 -17.74 -19.86
N TRP A 493 33.84 -17.35 -19.67
CA TRP A 493 34.48 -16.25 -20.37
C TRP A 493 34.88 -16.63 -21.78
N SER A 494 34.85 -15.67 -22.72
CA SER A 494 35.13 -15.90 -24.12
C SER A 494 36.61 -16.21 -24.45
N GLY A 495 37.51 -15.85 -23.53
CA GLY A 495 38.95 -16.03 -23.74
C GLY A 495 39.54 -15.21 -24.88
N GLY A 496 38.88 -14.13 -25.28
CA GLY A 496 39.32 -13.30 -26.41
C GLY A 496 39.09 -13.92 -27.80
N GLN A 497 38.23 -14.95 -27.90
CA GLN A 497 37.97 -15.65 -29.15
C GLN A 497 36.59 -15.40 -29.75
N HIS A 498 35.79 -14.56 -29.10
CA HIS A 498 34.42 -14.29 -29.53
C HIS A 498 34.39 -13.52 -30.87
N LYS A 499 33.70 -14.07 -31.87
CA LYS A 499 33.38 -13.41 -33.14
C LYS A 499 31.89 -13.12 -33.17
N ASP A 500 31.50 -11.86 -33.10
CA ASP A 500 30.10 -11.49 -33.20
C ASP A 500 29.70 -11.22 -34.65
N ALA A 501 28.87 -12.11 -35.21
CA ALA A 501 28.35 -11.99 -36.55
C ALA A 501 27.44 -10.76 -36.77
N ARG A 502 26.99 -10.11 -35.70
CA ARG A 502 26.17 -8.89 -35.77
C ARG A 502 27.00 -7.64 -36.15
N LEU A 503 28.31 -7.72 -36.06
CA LEU A 503 29.23 -6.64 -36.46
C LEU A 503 29.57 -6.67 -37.95
N ALA A 504 28.63 -7.03 -38.82
CA ALA A 504 28.82 -7.03 -40.27
C ALA A 504 28.92 -5.59 -40.81
N GLY A 505 29.90 -5.31 -41.66
CA GLY A 505 30.01 -4.01 -42.33
C GLY A 505 31.37 -3.33 -42.29
N GLY A 506 32.46 -4.11 -42.12
CA GLY A 506 33.83 -3.59 -42.27
C GLY A 506 34.44 -2.99 -41.01
N TYR A 507 33.83 -3.15 -39.87
CA TYR A 507 34.43 -2.84 -38.56
C TYR A 507 35.33 -3.99 -38.11
N GLU A 508 36.52 -3.63 -37.65
CA GLU A 508 37.49 -4.57 -37.16
C GLU A 508 37.00 -5.23 -35.87
N ASN A 509 36.84 -6.54 -35.88
CA ASN A 509 36.51 -7.29 -34.68
C ASN A 509 37.72 -7.31 -33.74
N VAL A 510 37.63 -6.59 -32.62
CA VAL A 510 38.69 -6.54 -31.61
C VAL A 510 38.27 -7.48 -30.47
N PRO A 511 38.93 -8.65 -30.35
CA PRO A 511 38.50 -9.63 -29.36
C PRO A 511 38.75 -9.15 -27.92
N THR A 512 37.76 -9.34 -27.08
CA THR A 512 37.81 -9.10 -25.64
C THR A 512 37.54 -10.39 -24.89
N ASP A 513 38.08 -10.53 -23.68
CA ASP A 513 37.66 -11.58 -22.73
C ASP A 513 36.40 -11.12 -22.03
N ASP A 514 35.24 -11.58 -22.47
CA ASP A 514 33.96 -11.01 -22.13
C ASP A 514 32.87 -12.04 -21.83
N ILE A 515 31.83 -11.54 -21.15
CA ILE A 515 30.52 -12.19 -20.96
C ILE A 515 29.44 -11.18 -21.33
N HIS A 516 28.54 -11.56 -22.23
CA HIS A 516 27.43 -10.72 -22.66
C HIS A 516 26.25 -10.79 -21.66
N MET A 517 25.53 -9.67 -21.49
CA MET A 517 24.34 -9.62 -20.65
C MET A 517 23.27 -10.62 -21.06
N ARG A 518 23.20 -10.93 -22.36
CA ARG A 518 22.31 -11.96 -22.89
C ARG A 518 22.61 -13.35 -22.34
N GLN A 519 23.89 -13.67 -22.12
CA GLN A 519 24.32 -14.98 -21.64
C GLN A 519 23.88 -15.24 -20.20
N ILE A 520 23.86 -14.21 -19.37
CA ILE A 520 23.37 -14.29 -17.99
C ILE A 520 21.88 -13.98 -17.84
N GLY A 521 21.19 -13.70 -18.98
CA GLY A 521 19.75 -13.39 -18.98
C GLY A 521 19.37 -12.02 -18.42
N LEU A 522 20.29 -11.04 -18.43
CA LEU A 522 20.09 -9.67 -17.94
C LEU A 522 19.91 -8.62 -19.04
N GLU A 523 19.91 -9.02 -20.32
CA GLU A 523 19.90 -8.06 -21.44
C GLU A 523 18.65 -7.18 -21.45
N GLY A 524 17.47 -7.74 -21.18
CA GLY A 524 16.21 -6.98 -21.16
C GLY A 524 16.20 -5.88 -20.12
N GLU A 525 16.64 -6.18 -18.92
CA GLU A 525 16.75 -5.25 -17.79
C GLU A 525 17.83 -4.19 -18.06
N TRP A 526 18.96 -4.60 -18.65
CA TRP A 526 20.01 -3.67 -19.01
C TRP A 526 19.58 -2.68 -20.11
N LEU A 527 18.86 -3.12 -21.12
CA LEU A 527 18.26 -2.24 -22.14
C LEU A 527 17.26 -1.26 -21.54
N ARG A 528 16.51 -1.68 -20.52
CA ARG A 528 15.62 -0.79 -19.78
C ARG A 528 16.41 0.24 -18.98
N PHE A 529 17.48 -0.16 -18.31
CA PHE A 529 18.41 0.75 -17.64
C PHE A 529 18.95 1.83 -18.61
N LEU A 530 19.35 1.44 -19.83
CA LEU A 530 19.82 2.39 -20.84
C LEU A 530 18.73 3.42 -21.20
N ARG A 531 17.49 2.96 -21.40
CA ARG A 531 16.37 3.86 -21.74
C ARG A 531 16.01 4.82 -20.59
N GLU A 532 15.98 4.33 -19.38
CA GLU A 532 15.47 5.10 -18.23
C GLU A 532 16.53 6.01 -17.61
N PHE A 533 17.80 5.62 -17.63
CA PHE A 533 18.87 6.33 -16.91
C PHE A 533 19.96 6.89 -17.83
N ILE A 534 20.31 6.23 -18.92
CA ILE A 534 21.36 6.69 -19.83
C ILE A 534 20.81 7.64 -20.90
N ALA A 535 19.67 7.35 -21.50
CA ALA A 535 19.08 8.18 -22.53
C ALA A 535 18.88 9.64 -22.09
N PRO A 536 18.34 9.94 -20.89
CA PRO A 536 18.23 11.33 -20.43
C PRO A 536 19.57 12.07 -20.33
N VAL A 537 20.62 11.39 -19.89
CA VAL A 537 21.97 11.97 -19.81
C VAL A 537 22.51 12.23 -21.22
N THR A 538 22.33 11.30 -22.16
CA THR A 538 22.76 11.45 -23.54
C THR A 538 22.13 12.69 -24.21
N GLU A 539 20.82 12.87 -24.02
CA GLU A 539 20.11 14.03 -24.57
C GLU A 539 20.61 15.37 -24.00
N THR A 540 21.03 15.37 -22.75
CA THR A 540 21.64 16.54 -22.09
C THR A 540 23.04 16.83 -22.61
N LEU A 541 23.89 15.79 -22.76
CA LEU A 541 25.29 15.93 -23.11
C LEU A 541 25.53 16.17 -24.61
N TYR A 542 24.69 15.60 -25.46
CA TYR A 542 24.74 15.76 -26.92
C TYR A 542 23.46 16.43 -27.43
N PRO A 543 23.30 17.77 -27.25
CA PRO A 543 22.06 18.48 -27.59
C PRO A 543 21.67 18.28 -29.06
N GLY A 544 20.41 17.96 -29.29
CA GLY A 544 19.89 17.67 -30.63
C GLY A 544 20.03 16.22 -31.06
N TYR A 545 20.63 15.36 -30.25
CA TYR A 545 20.65 13.93 -30.46
C TYR A 545 19.62 13.24 -29.55
N TYR A 546 18.65 12.59 -30.15
CA TYR A 546 17.62 11.83 -29.44
C TYR A 546 17.89 10.34 -29.62
N THR A 547 18.40 9.72 -28.57
CA THR A 547 18.73 8.30 -28.58
C THR A 547 17.48 7.44 -28.53
N LYS A 548 17.48 6.32 -29.26
CA LYS A 548 16.49 5.24 -29.11
C LYS A 548 16.83 4.31 -27.96
N ALA A 549 18.02 4.48 -27.36
CA ALA A 549 18.56 3.64 -26.30
C ALA A 549 18.52 2.14 -26.63
N GLN A 550 18.74 1.79 -27.91
CA GLN A 550 18.92 0.43 -28.37
C GLN A 550 20.41 0.11 -28.33
N ALA A 551 20.75 -1.09 -27.89
CA ALA A 551 22.14 -1.55 -27.89
C ALA A 551 22.20 -3.00 -28.35
N LEU A 552 22.98 -3.23 -29.40
CA LEU A 552 23.20 -4.58 -29.95
C LEU A 552 24.14 -5.40 -29.08
N LEU A 553 25.12 -4.73 -28.45
CA LEU A 553 26.16 -5.36 -27.64
C LEU A 553 26.16 -4.74 -26.25
N ASN A 554 26.02 -5.60 -25.24
CA ASN A 554 26.09 -5.26 -23.83
C ASN A 554 26.90 -6.36 -23.14
N PHE A 555 28.10 -6.05 -22.72
CA PHE A 555 29.02 -7.06 -22.20
C PHE A 555 29.95 -6.54 -21.12
N VAL A 556 30.32 -7.42 -20.19
CA VAL A 556 31.37 -7.17 -19.20
C VAL A 556 32.68 -7.69 -19.75
N VAL A 557 33.72 -6.86 -19.71
CA VAL A 557 35.08 -7.20 -20.12
C VAL A 557 35.96 -7.37 -18.89
N ARG A 558 36.82 -8.38 -18.94
CA ARG A 558 37.80 -8.66 -17.92
C ARG A 558 39.23 -8.50 -18.50
N TYR A 559 40.03 -7.64 -17.82
CA TYR A 559 41.45 -7.46 -18.17
C TYR A 559 42.34 -8.04 -17.08
N ARG A 560 43.29 -8.89 -17.50
CA ARG A 560 44.32 -9.50 -16.63
C ARG A 560 45.67 -9.47 -17.32
N PRO A 561 46.79 -9.24 -16.59
CA PRO A 561 48.12 -9.24 -17.17
C PRO A 561 48.49 -10.51 -17.92
N GLU A 562 48.01 -11.67 -17.42
CA GLU A 562 48.34 -13.01 -17.94
C GLU A 562 47.53 -13.43 -19.16
N GLN A 563 46.36 -12.82 -19.41
CA GLN A 563 45.44 -13.24 -20.48
C GLN A 563 45.23 -12.15 -21.52
N GLN A 564 44.52 -11.09 -21.10
CA GLN A 564 44.25 -9.91 -21.94
C GLN A 564 44.52 -8.64 -21.14
N PRO A 565 45.76 -8.12 -21.18
CA PRO A 565 46.11 -6.94 -20.37
C PRO A 565 45.58 -5.63 -20.97
N ALA A 566 45.41 -5.56 -22.29
CA ALA A 566 45.10 -4.34 -23.01
C ALA A 566 44.15 -4.61 -24.17
N LEU A 567 43.65 -3.56 -24.79
CA LEU A 567 42.87 -3.64 -26.03
C LEU A 567 43.52 -2.74 -27.07
N ARG A 568 43.81 -3.27 -28.25
CA ARG A 568 44.45 -2.53 -29.35
C ARG A 568 43.61 -1.35 -29.82
N PRO A 569 44.23 -0.32 -30.46
CA PRO A 569 43.50 0.81 -31.02
C PRO A 569 42.44 0.38 -32.03
N HIS A 570 41.21 0.96 -31.89
CA HIS A 570 40.06 0.62 -32.75
C HIS A 570 39.01 1.75 -32.69
N HIS A 571 38.04 1.69 -33.58
CA HIS A 571 36.75 2.39 -33.46
C HIS A 571 35.67 1.40 -33.04
N ASP A 572 34.70 1.86 -32.27
CA ASP A 572 33.51 1.07 -31.98
C ASP A 572 32.49 1.18 -33.11
N SER A 573 31.68 0.15 -33.30
CA SER A 573 30.61 0.16 -34.30
C SER A 573 29.34 0.92 -33.86
N SER A 574 29.34 1.45 -32.63
CA SER A 574 28.24 2.20 -32.03
C SER A 574 28.13 3.63 -32.54
N THR A 575 26.99 4.26 -32.37
CA THR A 575 26.85 5.73 -32.46
C THR A 575 27.56 6.38 -31.29
N PHE A 576 27.31 5.89 -30.11
CA PHE A 576 28.14 6.20 -28.94
C PHE A 576 28.32 4.94 -28.07
N THR A 577 29.39 4.93 -27.28
CA THR A 577 29.75 3.85 -26.38
C THR A 577 29.68 4.33 -24.94
N ILE A 578 29.18 3.45 -24.09
CA ILE A 578 29.24 3.61 -22.64
C ILE A 578 30.20 2.58 -22.09
N ASN A 579 31.10 3.04 -21.23
CA ASN A 579 32.09 2.21 -20.56
C ASN A 579 32.03 2.53 -19.06
N ILE A 580 31.49 1.62 -18.26
CA ILE A 580 31.32 1.81 -16.81
C ILE A 580 32.39 1.00 -16.09
N ALA A 581 33.18 1.65 -15.23
CA ALA A 581 34.13 0.97 -14.36
C ALA A 581 33.39 0.22 -13.24
N LEU A 582 33.62 -1.09 -13.15
CA LEU A 582 32.95 -1.95 -12.17
C LEU A 582 33.78 -2.20 -10.91
N ASN A 583 35.09 -1.90 -10.93
CA ASN A 583 35.94 -2.00 -9.74
C ASN A 583 37.00 -0.91 -9.69
N SER A 584 37.79 -0.88 -8.64
CA SER A 584 38.59 0.28 -8.27
C SER A 584 40.07 0.09 -8.59
N LYS A 585 40.66 1.08 -9.28
CA LYS A 585 42.10 1.18 -9.46
C LYS A 585 42.78 1.46 -8.10
N GLY A 586 43.91 0.81 -7.89
CA GLY A 586 44.67 0.91 -6.65
C GLY A 586 44.38 -0.22 -5.66
N SER A 587 43.12 -0.54 -5.43
CA SER A 587 42.72 -1.69 -4.59
C SER A 587 42.66 -3.00 -5.37
N ASP A 588 41.90 -3.02 -6.48
CA ASP A 588 41.58 -4.24 -7.22
C ASP A 588 42.55 -4.51 -8.38
N TYR A 589 43.10 -3.45 -8.97
CA TYR A 589 44.04 -3.55 -10.08
C TYR A 589 44.94 -2.30 -10.18
N GLU A 590 46.00 -2.43 -10.96
CA GLU A 590 46.90 -1.35 -11.34
C GLU A 590 46.97 -1.21 -12.86
N GLY A 591 47.31 -0.03 -13.35
CA GLY A 591 47.29 0.31 -14.77
C GLY A 591 45.90 0.59 -15.27
N GLY A 592 45.56 0.15 -16.48
CA GLY A 592 44.29 0.33 -17.13
C GLY A 592 44.00 1.76 -17.57
N GLY A 593 42.80 1.97 -18.06
CA GLY A 593 42.32 3.24 -18.59
C GLY A 593 42.01 3.19 -20.08
N CYS A 594 41.69 4.34 -20.66
CA CYS A 594 41.36 4.51 -22.07
C CYS A 594 42.15 5.70 -22.65
N ARG A 595 42.75 5.53 -23.82
CA ARG A 595 43.44 6.59 -24.54
C ARG A 595 42.78 6.85 -25.89
N PHE A 596 42.45 8.11 -26.15
CA PHE A 596 41.90 8.60 -27.41
C PHE A 596 43.05 9.17 -28.25
N LEU A 597 43.51 8.38 -29.24
CA LEU A 597 44.74 8.68 -29.96
C LEU A 597 44.64 9.97 -30.78
N ARG A 598 43.51 10.21 -31.43
CA ARG A 598 43.30 11.43 -32.24
C ARG A 598 43.48 12.72 -31.43
N TYR A 599 43.11 12.67 -30.17
CA TYR A 599 43.12 13.85 -29.30
C TYR A 599 44.31 13.89 -28.33
N SER A 600 45.20 12.89 -28.40
CA SER A 600 46.31 12.72 -27.45
C SER A 600 45.87 12.82 -25.99
N CYS A 601 44.71 12.24 -25.68
CA CYS A 601 44.04 12.40 -24.39
C CYS A 601 43.77 11.02 -23.77
N SER A 602 43.92 10.93 -22.44
CA SER A 602 43.75 9.65 -21.74
C SER A 602 42.93 9.83 -20.44
N VAL A 603 42.12 8.82 -20.12
CA VAL A 603 41.48 8.65 -18.83
C VAL A 603 42.16 7.46 -18.15
N THR A 604 43.06 7.74 -17.20
CA THR A 604 43.95 6.74 -16.57
C THR A 604 43.54 6.33 -15.16
N ALA A 605 42.56 7.02 -14.56
CA ALA A 605 42.05 6.73 -13.22
C ALA A 605 40.51 6.59 -13.22
N PRO A 606 39.97 5.56 -13.89
CA PRO A 606 38.52 5.33 -13.91
C PRO A 606 37.99 5.10 -12.51
N ARG A 607 36.85 5.72 -12.21
CA ARG A 607 36.17 5.63 -10.91
C ARG A 607 35.08 4.56 -10.98
N LYS A 608 35.02 3.70 -9.99
CA LYS A 608 33.98 2.66 -9.84
C LYS A 608 32.57 3.28 -9.88
N GLY A 609 31.69 2.72 -10.72
CA GLY A 609 30.33 3.22 -10.91
C GLY A 609 30.18 4.42 -11.85
N TRP A 610 31.29 4.99 -12.33
CA TRP A 610 31.29 6.09 -13.30
C TRP A 610 31.28 5.59 -14.73
N SER A 611 30.48 6.22 -15.57
CA SER A 611 30.41 5.94 -17.01
C SER A 611 31.25 6.93 -17.78
N LEU A 612 32.09 6.39 -18.64
CA LEU A 612 32.75 7.13 -19.70
C LEU A 612 31.88 6.99 -20.96
N MET A 613 31.38 8.10 -21.49
CA MET A 613 30.53 8.13 -22.68
C MET A 613 31.25 8.87 -23.81
N HIS A 614 31.34 8.25 -24.98
CA HIS A 614 32.02 8.85 -26.14
C HIS A 614 31.39 8.38 -27.46
N PRO A 615 31.53 9.14 -28.56
CA PRO A 615 31.19 8.67 -29.89
C PRO A 615 31.96 7.39 -30.27
N GLY A 616 31.30 6.45 -30.93
CA GLY A 616 31.91 5.18 -31.31
C GLY A 616 32.62 5.20 -32.66
N ARG A 617 31.88 5.62 -33.69
CA ARG A 617 32.34 5.58 -35.09
C ARG A 617 33.18 6.81 -35.46
N LEU A 618 34.11 6.64 -36.40
CA LEU A 618 34.80 7.67 -37.18
C LEU A 618 35.71 8.64 -36.42
N THR A 619 35.35 9.12 -35.24
CA THR A 619 36.02 10.26 -34.59
C THR A 619 36.86 9.88 -33.39
N HIS A 620 36.50 8.82 -32.69
CA HIS A 620 37.10 8.49 -31.38
C HIS A 620 37.88 7.16 -31.46
N PHE A 621 38.95 7.16 -32.26
CA PHE A 621 39.92 6.06 -32.31
C PHE A 621 40.61 5.94 -30.95
N HIS A 622 40.44 4.81 -30.28
CA HIS A 622 40.87 4.64 -28.89
C HIS A 622 41.42 3.25 -28.61
N GLU A 623 42.15 3.10 -27.51
CA GLU A 623 42.70 1.86 -27.01
C GLU A 623 42.44 1.69 -25.50
N GLY A 624 42.38 0.44 -25.06
CA GLY A 624 42.42 0.06 -23.65
C GLY A 624 43.86 -0.02 -23.16
N LEU A 625 44.24 0.80 -22.17
CA LEU A 625 45.60 0.81 -21.63
C LEU A 625 45.87 -0.45 -20.80
N PRO A 626 47.13 -0.92 -20.72
CA PRO A 626 47.47 -2.16 -20.04
C PRO A 626 47.14 -2.19 -18.56
N THR A 627 46.48 -3.27 -18.14
CA THR A 627 46.34 -3.63 -16.73
C THR A 627 47.61 -4.38 -16.32
N THR A 628 48.34 -3.86 -15.34
CA THR A 628 49.65 -4.35 -14.94
C THR A 628 49.65 -5.28 -13.75
N ARG A 629 48.60 -5.22 -12.93
CA ARG A 629 48.38 -6.07 -11.77
C ARG A 629 46.88 -6.21 -11.50
N GLY A 630 46.44 -7.34 -10.94
CA GLY A 630 45.06 -7.59 -10.57
C GLY A 630 44.11 -7.83 -11.74
N THR A 631 42.83 -7.68 -11.50
CA THR A 631 41.78 -7.90 -12.50
C THR A 631 40.91 -6.64 -12.60
N ARG A 632 40.81 -6.10 -13.82
CA ARG A 632 39.96 -4.95 -14.12
C ARG A 632 38.69 -5.40 -14.81
N TYR A 633 37.52 -4.91 -14.33
CA TYR A 633 36.22 -5.14 -14.93
C TYR A 633 35.59 -3.86 -15.43
N ILE A 634 35.05 -3.89 -16.64
CA ILE A 634 34.25 -2.80 -17.21
C ILE A 634 32.97 -3.34 -17.83
N MET A 635 31.90 -2.57 -17.75
CA MET A 635 30.64 -2.83 -18.47
C MET A 635 30.58 -1.94 -19.71
N VAL A 636 30.43 -2.54 -20.88
CA VAL A 636 30.40 -1.84 -22.17
C VAL A 636 29.07 -2.03 -22.86
N SER A 637 28.50 -0.93 -23.38
CA SER A 637 27.31 -0.97 -24.24
C SER A 637 27.54 -0.15 -25.49
N PHE A 638 27.25 -0.76 -26.65
CA PHE A 638 27.28 -0.12 -27.97
C PHE A 638 25.86 0.35 -28.29
N VAL A 639 25.62 1.67 -28.11
CA VAL A 639 24.29 2.27 -28.17
C VAL A 639 24.04 2.87 -29.55
N ASP A 640 22.79 2.67 -30.05
CA ASP A 640 22.31 3.12 -31.36
C ASP A 640 23.30 2.83 -32.49
N PRO A 641 23.66 1.59 -32.70
CA PRO A 641 24.63 1.19 -33.71
C PRO A 641 24.15 1.38 -35.15
#